data_e42c060c26f47925dfa6c46e091703d6
#
_entry.id   e42c060c26f47925dfa6c46e091703d6
#
_cell.length_a   1.000
_cell.length_b   1.000
_cell.length_c   1.000
_cell.angle_alpha   90.00
_cell.angle_beta   90.00
_cell.angle_gamma   90.00
#
_symmetry.space_group_name_H-M   'P 1'
#
loop_
_entity.id
_entity.type
_entity.pdbx_description
1 polymer ?
#
loop_
_entity_poly.entity_id
_entity_poly.type
_entity_poly.pdbx_seq_one_letter_code
_entity_poly.pdbx_strand_id
1 'polypeptide(L)'
;MSELAPLISDLALILICAGVMTLVFKRLKQPLVLGYIVAGFLASPHVPLTPSVIDVANIHTWSEIGVIFLLFALGLEFSFKKLVKVGGTAVIAACTIIFCMILVGIFVGWSFGWQRMDCLYLGGMLAMSSTTIIYKAFDDLGLRQQRFAGLVLSILILEDILAIVLMVMLSTMAVSQNFEGSEMVYSIAKLLFFLILWFVVGIYIIPTFLKRSRKWMANETLLIVSLALCFGMVVVAAKVGFSAAFGAFIMGSILAETVEAENIEKLVAPVKDLFGAIFFVSVGMMVDPAMIVEYIWPIVIITLAILLGQVILRTGGVILSGQPLKVAMQCGFSLTQIGEFAFIIASLGVSLKVTSDFLYPIVVAVSVITTFLTPYMIRLAIPAYHIVEKRLPGKWRKMLERYSSGSQTVNHENNWKKLLVAIARIVAVYSVLCIAMITLSFHFIIPLFRASLPVFWANLAGAVFTIVCIPPFLRAIIMKKNHSVEFQALWQDNRFNRAPLISTILLRIMIAVMFVMFVIEKLFQASTTLLIGIAVVLVGMMMFSRWLKKQSIFMERTFIQNLRFRDVHAEFTGQKRPEYEGHLLSRDLHLSDFEIPADSLWAGHTLRELNLGHKYGVHVASIIRGMHRINIPGANVRLFPGDTIQVIGTDEQLGEFARQAERVSAAAEEEDLERREMSLKQFIIDRNSFFLGKNIRESGIRDEYKCLVVGVEKEDSTLMTPDINVPFTEGDVVWVVGERDDVYRLLGKKEKEEE
;
A
#
# COMPACT_ATOMS: atom_id res chain seq x y z
N MET A 1 -40.88 -8.18 25.81
CA MET A 1 -39.97 -7.39 24.96
C MET A 1 -38.80 -8.29 24.65
N SER A 2 -38.51 -8.57 23.40
CA SER A 2 -37.32 -9.34 23.03
C SER A 2 -36.12 -8.51 23.41
N GLU A 3 -35.34 -8.97 24.39
CA GLU A 3 -34.07 -8.33 24.72
C GLU A 3 -33.17 -8.39 23.47
N LEU A 4 -32.65 -7.24 23.07
CA LEU A 4 -31.70 -7.15 21.96
C LEU A 4 -30.46 -7.98 22.32
N ALA A 5 -29.93 -8.73 21.36
CA ALA A 5 -28.71 -9.48 21.61
C ALA A 5 -27.59 -8.54 22.09
N PRO A 6 -26.85 -8.86 23.16
CA PRO A 6 -25.79 -8.00 23.72
C PRO A 6 -24.81 -7.49 22.66
N LEU A 7 -24.49 -8.34 21.68
CA LEU A 7 -23.60 -8.01 20.56
C LEU A 7 -24.08 -6.79 19.75
N ILE A 8 -25.40 -6.66 19.52
CA ILE A 8 -25.98 -5.55 18.74
C ILE A 8 -25.96 -4.26 19.58
N SER A 9 -26.26 -4.37 20.88
CA SER A 9 -26.24 -3.23 21.80
C SER A 9 -24.84 -2.67 21.92
N ASP A 10 -23.82 -3.54 22.08
CA ASP A 10 -22.43 -3.16 22.18
C ASP A 10 -21.93 -2.50 20.89
N LEU A 11 -22.26 -3.06 19.73
CA LEU A 11 -21.92 -2.48 18.43
C LEU A 11 -22.57 -1.09 18.24
N ALA A 12 -23.85 -0.95 18.64
CA ALA A 12 -24.54 0.35 18.56
C ALA A 12 -23.84 1.41 19.42
N LEU A 13 -23.48 1.06 20.66
CA LEU A 13 -22.73 1.95 21.56
C LEU A 13 -21.39 2.38 20.94
N ILE A 14 -20.59 1.41 20.44
CA ILE A 14 -19.31 1.67 19.77
C ILE A 14 -19.48 2.66 18.60
N LEU A 15 -20.46 2.42 17.73
CA LEU A 15 -20.69 3.26 16.56
C LEU A 15 -21.19 4.66 16.91
N ILE A 16 -22.06 4.79 17.92
CA ILE A 16 -22.54 6.09 18.40
C ILE A 16 -21.38 6.89 18.97
N CYS A 17 -20.57 6.30 19.84
CA CYS A 17 -19.40 6.96 20.43
C CYS A 17 -18.38 7.37 19.35
N ALA A 18 -18.08 6.46 18.41
CA ALA A 18 -17.21 6.75 17.27
C ALA A 18 -17.73 7.91 16.44
N GLY A 19 -19.03 7.93 16.10
CA GLY A 19 -19.67 8.98 15.29
C GLY A 19 -19.58 10.36 15.96
N VAL A 20 -19.95 10.43 17.24
CA VAL A 20 -19.89 11.68 18.02
C VAL A 20 -18.45 12.22 18.06
N MET A 21 -17.48 11.36 18.41
CA MET A 21 -16.08 11.79 18.53
C MET A 21 -15.44 12.10 17.19
N THR A 22 -15.88 11.47 16.10
CA THR A 22 -15.48 11.85 14.74
C THR A 22 -15.80 13.32 14.44
N LEU A 23 -17.01 13.77 14.76
CA LEU A 23 -17.44 15.15 14.55
C LEU A 23 -16.63 16.13 15.42
N VAL A 24 -16.42 15.78 16.70
CA VAL A 24 -15.64 16.60 17.64
C VAL A 24 -14.19 16.76 17.18
N PHE A 25 -13.51 15.65 16.86
CA PHE A 25 -12.09 15.67 16.49
C PHE A 25 -11.86 16.28 15.11
N LYS A 26 -12.81 16.11 14.17
CA LYS A 26 -12.77 16.81 12.87
C LYS A 26 -12.86 18.33 13.06
N ARG A 27 -13.73 18.81 13.97
CA ARG A 27 -13.82 20.25 14.33
C ARG A 27 -12.55 20.75 15.01
N LEU A 28 -11.90 19.93 15.83
CA LEU A 28 -10.64 20.25 16.49
C LEU A 28 -9.42 20.14 15.57
N LYS A 29 -9.61 19.73 14.31
CA LYS A 29 -8.53 19.44 13.33
C LYS A 29 -7.50 18.44 13.88
N GLN A 30 -7.94 17.46 14.67
CA GLN A 30 -7.11 16.41 15.24
C GLN A 30 -7.31 15.08 14.49
N PRO A 31 -6.33 14.14 14.53
CA PRO A 31 -6.47 12.82 13.94
C PRO A 31 -7.68 12.05 14.47
N LEU A 32 -8.49 11.46 13.58
CA LEU A 32 -9.72 10.75 13.96
C LEU A 32 -9.43 9.53 14.86
N VAL A 33 -8.28 8.89 14.67
CA VAL A 33 -7.84 7.75 15.48
C VAL A 33 -7.78 8.11 16.97
N LEU A 34 -7.30 9.31 17.32
CA LEU A 34 -7.32 9.79 18.72
C LEU A 34 -8.75 9.92 19.23
N GLY A 35 -9.67 10.42 18.37
CA GLY A 35 -11.09 10.54 18.72
C GLY A 35 -11.71 9.18 19.04
N TYR A 36 -11.40 8.16 18.25
CA TYR A 36 -11.89 6.79 18.48
C TYR A 36 -11.36 6.19 19.78
N ILE A 37 -10.06 6.36 20.07
CA ILE A 37 -9.47 5.88 21.33
C ILE A 37 -10.11 6.60 22.52
N VAL A 38 -10.29 7.92 22.47
CA VAL A 38 -10.96 8.69 23.52
C VAL A 38 -12.43 8.28 23.67
N ALA A 39 -13.13 8.02 22.55
CA ALA A 39 -14.50 7.49 22.58
C ALA A 39 -14.58 6.16 23.33
N GLY A 40 -13.66 5.26 23.03
CA GLY A 40 -13.56 3.96 23.68
C GLY A 40 -13.23 4.08 25.17
N PHE A 41 -12.27 4.93 25.52
CA PHE A 41 -11.92 5.21 26.91
C PHE A 41 -13.13 5.71 27.72
N LEU A 42 -13.91 6.65 27.15
CA LEU A 42 -15.12 7.15 27.80
C LEU A 42 -16.23 6.10 27.90
N ALA A 43 -16.37 5.21 26.93
CA ALA A 43 -17.35 4.12 26.92
C ALA A 43 -16.82 2.82 27.58
N SER A 44 -15.64 2.88 28.24
CA SER A 44 -15.02 1.75 28.92
C SER A 44 -15.84 1.29 30.11
N PRO A 45 -15.90 -0.04 30.38
CA PRO A 45 -16.50 -0.58 31.63
C PRO A 45 -15.85 -0.03 32.91
N HIS A 46 -14.65 0.52 32.82
CA HIS A 46 -13.90 1.09 33.92
C HIS A 46 -14.31 2.55 34.25
N VAL A 47 -15.16 3.20 33.42
CA VAL A 47 -15.65 4.57 33.64
C VAL A 47 -17.13 4.54 34.02
N PRO A 48 -17.49 4.75 35.33
CA PRO A 48 -18.86 4.54 35.81
C PRO A 48 -19.85 5.62 35.40
N LEU A 49 -19.41 6.69 34.73
CA LEU A 49 -20.24 7.86 34.36
C LEU A 49 -20.93 7.73 33.03
N THR A 50 -20.56 6.77 32.19
CA THR A 50 -21.03 6.61 30.82
C THR A 50 -21.63 5.24 30.58
N PRO A 51 -22.57 5.06 29.65
CA PRO A 51 -23.01 3.74 29.21
C PRO A 51 -21.81 2.90 28.78
N SER A 52 -21.70 1.68 29.31
CA SER A 52 -20.59 0.77 29.00
C SER A 52 -21.09 -0.48 28.28
N VAL A 53 -20.15 -1.21 27.69
CA VAL A 53 -20.40 -2.47 26.97
C VAL A 53 -20.84 -3.56 27.95
N ILE A 54 -21.75 -4.42 27.49
CA ILE A 54 -22.33 -5.50 28.30
C ILE A 54 -21.36 -6.69 28.41
N ASP A 55 -20.66 -7.02 27.31
CA ASP A 55 -19.77 -8.18 27.25
C ASP A 55 -18.38 -7.84 26.70
N VAL A 56 -17.36 -7.97 27.56
CA VAL A 56 -15.96 -7.71 27.21
C VAL A 56 -15.44 -8.68 26.13
N ALA A 57 -15.95 -9.91 26.03
CA ALA A 57 -15.54 -10.86 25.00
C ALA A 57 -15.92 -10.38 23.59
N ASN A 58 -17.04 -9.66 23.47
CA ASN A 58 -17.44 -9.03 22.21
C ASN A 58 -16.45 -7.96 21.75
N ILE A 59 -15.86 -7.19 22.69
CA ILE A 59 -14.87 -6.16 22.37
C ILE A 59 -13.65 -6.79 21.70
N HIS A 60 -13.13 -7.89 22.25
CA HIS A 60 -12.01 -8.62 21.66
C HIS A 60 -12.32 -9.13 20.27
N THR A 61 -13.49 -9.74 20.05
CA THR A 61 -13.91 -10.24 18.76
C THR A 61 -14.02 -9.12 17.70
N TRP A 62 -14.62 -7.99 18.08
CA TRP A 62 -14.70 -6.83 17.19
C TRP A 62 -13.33 -6.22 16.87
N SER A 63 -12.46 -6.18 17.89
CA SER A 63 -11.08 -5.74 17.74
C SER A 63 -10.31 -6.62 16.73
N GLU A 64 -10.41 -7.96 16.85
CA GLU A 64 -9.76 -8.89 15.94
C GLU A 64 -10.27 -8.75 14.50
N ILE A 65 -11.57 -8.62 14.30
CA ILE A 65 -12.15 -8.38 12.97
C ILE A 65 -11.64 -7.04 12.41
N GLY A 66 -11.58 -6.00 13.24
CA GLY A 66 -11.02 -4.70 12.86
C GLY A 66 -9.56 -4.79 12.39
N VAL A 67 -8.72 -5.52 13.12
CA VAL A 67 -7.33 -5.78 12.73
C VAL A 67 -7.23 -6.51 11.39
N ILE A 68 -8.07 -7.52 11.14
CA ILE A 68 -8.12 -8.25 9.87
C ILE A 68 -8.40 -7.28 8.71
N PHE A 69 -9.41 -6.42 8.82
CA PHE A 69 -9.75 -5.46 7.78
C PHE A 69 -8.66 -4.39 7.58
N LEU A 70 -8.07 -3.88 8.66
CA LEU A 70 -6.98 -2.91 8.59
C LEU A 70 -5.76 -3.50 7.88
N LEU A 71 -5.34 -4.72 8.24
CA LEU A 71 -4.18 -5.35 7.63
C LEU A 71 -4.45 -5.87 6.21
N PHE A 72 -5.68 -6.26 5.91
CA PHE A 72 -6.08 -6.57 4.54
C PHE A 72 -5.99 -5.34 3.63
N ALA A 73 -6.51 -4.19 4.07
CA ALA A 73 -6.43 -2.95 3.33
C ALA A 73 -4.98 -2.46 3.18
N LEU A 74 -4.19 -2.52 4.25
CA LEU A 74 -2.75 -2.24 4.19
C LEU A 74 -2.04 -3.15 3.18
N GLY A 75 -2.40 -4.44 3.15
CA GLY A 75 -1.91 -5.37 2.14
C GLY A 75 -2.26 -4.94 0.72
N LEU A 76 -3.47 -4.40 0.47
CA LEU A 76 -3.89 -3.88 -0.84
C LEU A 76 -3.08 -2.65 -1.27
N GLU A 77 -2.71 -1.78 -0.34
CA GLU A 77 -1.84 -0.62 -0.59
C GLU A 77 -0.38 -1.05 -0.86
N PHE A 78 -0.01 -2.24 -0.35
CA PHE A 78 1.33 -2.79 -0.44
C PHE A 78 1.56 -3.54 -1.75
N SER A 79 2.50 -3.04 -2.57
CA SER A 79 3.00 -3.77 -3.75
C SER A 79 4.44 -4.21 -3.52
N PHE A 80 4.72 -5.50 -3.72
CA PHE A 80 6.07 -6.06 -3.66
C PHE A 80 7.05 -5.35 -4.59
N LYS A 81 6.55 -4.82 -5.70
CA LYS A 81 7.36 -4.03 -6.65
C LYS A 81 7.73 -2.66 -6.11
N LYS A 82 6.85 -2.02 -5.32
CA LYS A 82 7.18 -0.77 -4.63
C LYS A 82 8.34 -1.01 -3.67
N LEU A 83 8.34 -2.14 -2.95
CA LEU A 83 9.43 -2.53 -2.05
C LEU A 83 10.78 -2.67 -2.78
N VAL A 84 10.80 -3.33 -3.94
CA VAL A 84 12.04 -3.50 -4.73
C VAL A 84 12.57 -2.17 -5.27
N LYS A 85 11.68 -1.18 -5.48
CA LYS A 85 12.03 0.18 -5.93
C LYS A 85 12.40 1.11 -4.77
N VAL A 86 12.06 0.76 -3.53
CA VAL A 86 12.52 1.51 -2.35
C VAL A 86 14.05 1.47 -2.32
N GLY A 87 14.66 2.64 -2.39
CA GLY A 87 16.11 2.76 -2.49
C GLY A 87 16.82 2.19 -1.27
N GLY A 88 18.07 1.77 -1.43
CA GLY A 88 18.90 1.24 -0.33
C GLY A 88 19.00 2.16 0.88
N THR A 89 18.84 3.46 0.67
CA THR A 89 18.76 4.51 1.70
C THR A 89 17.65 4.23 2.72
N ALA A 90 16.42 3.99 2.27
CA ALA A 90 15.30 3.74 3.17
C ALA A 90 15.43 2.38 3.87
N VAL A 91 15.98 1.35 3.19
CA VAL A 91 16.23 0.03 3.78
C VAL A 91 17.24 0.13 4.94
N ILE A 92 18.37 0.79 4.72
CA ILE A 92 19.41 0.97 5.76
C ILE A 92 18.83 1.76 6.93
N ALA A 93 18.12 2.86 6.65
CA ALA A 93 17.49 3.68 7.68
C ALA A 93 16.48 2.87 8.50
N ALA A 94 15.48 2.22 7.87
CA ALA A 94 14.44 1.47 8.55
C ALA A 94 15.01 0.31 9.40
N CYS A 95 15.91 -0.51 8.84
CA CYS A 95 16.50 -1.62 9.58
C CYS A 95 17.32 -1.13 10.80
N THR A 96 18.12 -0.06 10.64
CA THR A 96 18.90 0.51 11.74
C THR A 96 17.98 1.05 12.83
N ILE A 97 16.93 1.77 12.44
CA ILE A 97 15.96 2.38 13.36
C ILE A 97 15.25 1.30 14.17
N ILE A 98 14.67 0.31 13.51
CA ILE A 98 13.91 -0.77 14.18
C ILE A 98 14.80 -1.52 15.16
N PHE A 99 16.00 -1.90 14.73
CA PHE A 99 16.96 -2.58 15.60
C PHE A 99 17.30 -1.75 16.83
N CYS A 100 17.65 -0.48 16.64
CA CYS A 100 18.01 0.41 17.75
C CYS A 100 16.83 0.67 18.70
N MET A 101 15.60 0.86 18.15
CA MET A 101 14.42 1.12 18.98
C MET A 101 13.98 -0.11 19.77
N ILE A 102 14.14 -1.31 19.21
CA ILE A 102 13.92 -2.55 19.97
C ILE A 102 14.89 -2.61 21.16
N LEU A 103 16.16 -2.28 20.98
CA LEU A 103 17.15 -2.23 22.06
C LEU A 103 16.77 -1.19 23.12
N VAL A 104 16.32 0.01 22.72
CA VAL A 104 15.84 1.05 23.65
C VAL A 104 14.65 0.54 24.47
N GLY A 105 13.67 -0.09 23.83
CA GLY A 105 12.51 -0.62 24.55
C GLY A 105 12.87 -1.75 25.51
N ILE A 106 13.78 -2.65 25.11
CA ILE A 106 14.30 -3.70 25.99
C ILE A 106 15.03 -3.08 27.20
N PHE A 107 15.86 -2.08 26.96
CA PHE A 107 16.60 -1.41 28.03
C PHE A 107 15.68 -0.67 29.00
N VAL A 108 14.67 0.05 28.48
CA VAL A 108 13.68 0.77 29.30
C VAL A 108 12.85 -0.22 30.13
N GLY A 109 12.31 -1.28 29.51
CA GLY A 109 11.54 -2.30 30.23
C GLY A 109 12.39 -3.02 31.29
N TRP A 110 13.63 -3.34 30.95
CA TRP A 110 14.58 -3.94 31.90
C TRP A 110 14.88 -3.01 33.10
N SER A 111 14.98 -1.71 32.87
CA SER A 111 15.22 -0.73 33.94
C SER A 111 14.06 -0.65 34.95
N PHE A 112 12.84 -1.01 34.55
CA PHE A 112 11.69 -1.15 35.42
C PHE A 112 11.56 -2.55 36.06
N GLY A 113 12.44 -3.49 35.72
CA GLY A 113 12.39 -4.86 36.20
C GLY A 113 11.28 -5.71 35.55
N TRP A 114 10.81 -5.33 34.37
CA TRP A 114 9.75 -6.04 33.68
C TRP A 114 10.21 -7.40 33.11
N GLN A 115 9.26 -8.28 32.84
CA GLN A 115 9.54 -9.60 32.29
C GLN A 115 10.18 -9.49 30.89
N ARG A 116 10.94 -10.51 30.48
CA ARG A 116 11.63 -10.50 29.17
C ARG A 116 10.68 -10.32 27.99
N MET A 117 9.49 -10.93 28.05
CA MET A 117 8.49 -10.76 26.99
C MET A 117 7.93 -9.34 26.96
N ASP A 118 7.62 -8.74 28.10
CA ASP A 118 7.18 -7.35 28.17
C ASP A 118 8.21 -6.39 27.57
N CYS A 119 9.50 -6.59 27.89
CA CYS A 119 10.59 -5.78 27.34
C CYS A 119 10.69 -5.91 25.82
N LEU A 120 10.58 -7.14 25.30
CA LEU A 120 10.68 -7.41 23.87
C LEU A 120 9.48 -6.85 23.09
N TYR A 121 8.26 -7.06 23.61
CA TYR A 121 7.04 -6.50 23.03
C TYR A 121 7.06 -4.99 23.08
N LEU A 122 7.48 -4.39 24.22
CA LEU A 122 7.69 -2.94 24.31
C LEU A 122 8.63 -2.44 23.21
N GLY A 123 9.80 -3.06 23.05
CA GLY A 123 10.76 -2.70 22.00
C GLY A 123 10.16 -2.75 20.59
N GLY A 124 9.39 -3.79 20.30
CA GLY A 124 8.66 -3.93 19.03
C GLY A 124 7.65 -2.81 18.82
N MET A 125 6.87 -2.48 19.85
CA MET A 125 5.86 -1.41 19.79
C MET A 125 6.48 -0.02 19.61
N LEU A 126 7.60 0.27 20.30
CA LEU A 126 8.30 1.55 20.19
C LEU A 126 8.98 1.77 18.83
N ALA A 127 9.24 0.70 18.10
CA ALA A 127 9.88 0.79 16.78
C ALA A 127 8.93 1.19 15.65
N MET A 128 7.61 1.16 15.88
CA MET A 128 6.58 1.32 14.84
C MET A 128 5.99 2.73 14.86
N SER A 129 5.96 3.37 13.68
CA SER A 129 5.33 4.69 13.49
C SER A 129 4.05 4.57 12.68
N SER A 130 3.17 5.59 12.75
CA SER A 130 1.92 5.61 11.99
C SER A 130 2.08 6.34 10.65
N THR A 131 1.83 5.63 9.58
CA THR A 131 1.80 6.16 8.22
C THR A 131 0.67 7.18 8.07
N THR A 132 -0.52 6.86 8.56
CA THR A 132 -1.73 7.67 8.45
C THR A 132 -1.60 9.03 9.16
N ILE A 133 -1.06 9.05 10.37
CA ILE A 133 -0.89 10.27 11.18
C ILE A 133 0.12 11.21 10.50
N ILE A 134 1.25 10.67 10.03
CA ILE A 134 2.29 11.47 9.38
C ILE A 134 1.80 12.04 8.05
N TYR A 135 1.13 11.21 7.26
CA TYR A 135 0.57 11.64 5.98
C TYR A 135 -0.35 12.83 6.15
N LYS A 136 -1.29 12.74 7.12
CA LYS A 136 -2.19 13.83 7.46
C LYS A 136 -1.45 15.06 8.00
N ALA A 137 -0.47 14.88 8.88
CA ALA A 137 0.31 15.98 9.41
C ALA A 137 1.09 16.72 8.30
N PHE A 138 1.62 16.00 7.31
CA PHE A 138 2.28 16.61 6.16
C PHE A 138 1.30 17.35 5.25
N ASP A 139 0.08 16.85 5.04
CA ASP A 139 -0.96 17.55 4.30
C ASP A 139 -1.36 18.84 5.04
N ASP A 140 -1.68 18.77 6.34
CA ASP A 140 -2.08 19.92 7.16
C ASP A 140 -0.98 21.00 7.27
N LEU A 141 0.29 20.63 7.13
CA LEU A 141 1.45 21.53 7.16
C LEU A 141 1.93 21.94 5.77
N GLY A 142 1.36 21.43 4.68
CA GLY A 142 1.78 21.71 3.30
C GLY A 142 3.19 21.18 2.98
N LEU A 143 3.64 20.11 3.65
CA LEU A 143 4.99 19.56 3.52
C LEU A 143 5.07 18.31 2.60
N ARG A 144 3.92 17.84 2.11
CA ARG A 144 3.81 16.59 1.36
C ARG A 144 4.69 16.51 0.11
N GLN A 145 4.92 17.66 -0.53
CA GLN A 145 5.69 17.76 -1.76
C GLN A 145 7.22 17.82 -1.53
N GLN A 146 7.68 17.93 -0.28
CA GLN A 146 9.09 18.08 0.02
C GLN A 146 9.84 16.74 -0.05
N ARG A 147 11.13 16.79 -0.41
CA ARG A 147 12.01 15.62 -0.57
C ARG A 147 12.04 14.72 0.67
N PHE A 148 12.17 15.29 1.87
CA PHE A 148 12.21 14.51 3.09
C PHE A 148 10.89 13.75 3.34
N ALA A 149 9.73 14.31 2.94
CA ALA A 149 8.44 13.67 3.09
C ALA A 149 8.36 12.38 2.26
N GLY A 150 8.86 12.39 1.02
CA GLY A 150 8.98 11.20 0.20
C GLY A 150 9.88 10.12 0.80
N LEU A 151 10.99 10.52 1.44
CA LEU A 151 11.87 9.59 2.14
C LEU A 151 11.21 9.03 3.41
N VAL A 152 10.53 9.85 4.19
CA VAL A 152 9.75 9.43 5.37
C VAL A 152 8.71 8.40 4.98
N LEU A 153 7.93 8.64 3.92
CA LEU A 153 6.93 7.67 3.43
C LEU A 153 7.58 6.35 2.98
N SER A 154 8.76 6.42 2.34
CA SER A 154 9.51 5.22 1.96
C SER A 154 10.00 4.41 3.17
N ILE A 155 10.43 5.09 4.24
CA ILE A 155 10.82 4.45 5.50
C ILE A 155 9.60 3.81 6.16
N LEU A 156 8.47 4.52 6.24
CA LEU A 156 7.23 4.01 6.83
C LEU A 156 6.72 2.73 6.12
N ILE A 157 6.73 2.71 4.79
CA ILE A 157 6.37 1.50 4.03
C ILE A 157 7.24 0.31 4.44
N LEU A 158 8.52 0.53 4.69
CA LEU A 158 9.41 -0.53 5.15
C LEU A 158 9.17 -0.91 6.62
N GLU A 159 8.90 0.07 7.48
CA GLU A 159 8.52 -0.17 8.88
C GLU A 159 7.26 -1.04 8.97
N ASP A 160 6.24 -0.77 8.15
CA ASP A 160 5.01 -1.55 8.10
C ASP A 160 5.27 -3.03 7.74
N ILE A 161 6.15 -3.28 6.76
CA ILE A 161 6.55 -4.65 6.38
C ILE A 161 7.32 -5.34 7.51
N LEU A 162 8.28 -4.63 8.10
CA LEU A 162 9.10 -5.15 9.18
C LEU A 162 8.26 -5.36 10.45
N ALA A 163 7.20 -4.55 10.67
CA ALA A 163 6.23 -4.74 11.73
C ALA A 163 5.53 -6.10 11.61
N ILE A 164 5.14 -6.48 10.40
CA ILE A 164 4.49 -7.77 10.16
C ILE A 164 5.47 -8.93 10.40
N VAL A 165 6.69 -8.81 9.92
CA VAL A 165 7.75 -9.79 10.19
C VAL A 165 7.98 -9.91 11.70
N LEU A 166 8.04 -8.78 12.41
CA LEU A 166 8.21 -8.73 13.85
C LEU A 166 7.03 -9.36 14.59
N MET A 167 5.79 -9.08 14.19
CA MET A 167 4.60 -9.73 14.78
C MET A 167 4.66 -11.25 14.66
N VAL A 168 5.08 -11.77 13.49
CA VAL A 168 5.21 -13.21 13.29
C VAL A 168 6.33 -13.79 14.15
N MET A 169 7.45 -13.08 14.28
CA MET A 169 8.54 -13.48 15.17
C MET A 169 8.07 -13.52 16.64
N LEU A 170 7.43 -12.46 17.10
CA LEU A 170 6.91 -12.37 18.48
C LEU A 170 5.86 -13.44 18.77
N SER A 171 4.93 -13.68 17.83
CA SER A 171 3.95 -14.77 17.95
C SER A 171 4.60 -16.14 18.04
N THR A 172 5.64 -16.39 17.24
CA THR A 172 6.34 -17.67 17.26
C THR A 172 7.14 -17.87 18.55
N MET A 173 7.81 -16.81 19.03
CA MET A 173 8.55 -16.83 20.31
C MET A 173 7.61 -17.03 21.50
N ALA A 174 6.40 -16.47 21.44
CA ALA A 174 5.38 -16.65 22.46
C ALA A 174 4.90 -18.10 22.58
N VAL A 175 4.79 -18.80 21.44
CA VAL A 175 4.32 -20.20 21.41
C VAL A 175 5.41 -21.18 21.84
N SER A 176 6.67 -20.96 21.45
CA SER A 176 7.77 -21.89 21.73
C SER A 176 8.26 -21.88 23.18
N GLN A 177 8.06 -20.78 23.92
CA GLN A 177 8.56 -20.51 25.28
C GLN A 177 10.06 -20.77 25.49
N ASN A 178 10.78 -21.20 24.47
CA ASN A 178 12.21 -21.50 24.48
C ASN A 178 12.99 -20.51 23.63
N PHE A 179 14.05 -19.93 24.17
CA PHE A 179 14.93 -18.97 23.49
C PHE A 179 16.17 -19.68 22.86
N GLU A 180 16.02 -20.92 22.41
CA GLU A 180 17.12 -21.59 21.72
C GLU A 180 17.27 -21.03 20.31
N GLY A 181 18.48 -20.62 19.95
CA GLY A 181 18.77 -20.01 18.64
C GLY A 181 18.37 -20.89 17.43
N SER A 182 18.37 -22.21 17.60
CA SER A 182 17.93 -23.18 16.60
C SER A 182 16.44 -23.08 16.26
N GLU A 183 15.57 -22.86 17.26
CA GLU A 183 14.12 -22.70 17.07
C GLU A 183 13.78 -21.36 16.39
N MET A 184 14.53 -20.32 16.71
CA MET A 184 14.38 -19.02 16.05
C MET A 184 14.74 -19.08 14.55
N VAL A 185 15.82 -19.77 14.21
CA VAL A 185 16.21 -20.02 12.81
C VAL A 185 15.15 -20.84 12.07
N TYR A 186 14.61 -21.88 12.72
CA TYR A 186 13.53 -22.69 12.14
C TYR A 186 12.26 -21.87 11.89
N SER A 187 11.88 -21.01 12.84
CA SER A 187 10.71 -20.14 12.74
C SER A 187 10.85 -19.11 11.60
N ILE A 188 12.03 -18.49 11.48
CA ILE A 188 12.32 -17.58 10.36
C ILE A 188 12.29 -18.35 9.03
N ALA A 189 12.88 -19.55 8.97
CA ALA A 189 12.86 -20.37 7.78
C ALA A 189 11.43 -20.80 7.40
N LYS A 190 10.61 -21.17 8.38
CA LYS A 190 9.17 -21.47 8.21
C LYS A 190 8.42 -20.26 7.66
N LEU A 191 8.64 -19.07 8.24
CA LEU A 191 8.02 -17.83 7.79
C LEU A 191 8.39 -17.54 6.32
N LEU A 192 9.68 -17.55 6.00
CA LEU A 192 10.16 -17.32 4.63
C LEU A 192 9.63 -18.34 3.63
N PHE A 193 9.56 -19.61 4.03
CA PHE A 193 8.98 -20.67 3.21
C PHE A 193 7.52 -20.37 2.86
N PHE A 194 6.65 -20.11 3.85
CA PHE A 194 5.24 -19.86 3.61
C PHE A 194 5.01 -18.54 2.89
N LEU A 195 5.81 -17.50 3.19
CA LEU A 195 5.74 -16.21 2.50
C LEU A 195 6.04 -16.39 1.00
N ILE A 196 7.13 -17.07 0.65
CA ILE A 196 7.47 -17.34 -0.76
C ILE A 196 6.39 -18.20 -1.42
N LEU A 197 5.94 -19.25 -0.75
CA LEU A 197 4.93 -20.17 -1.27
C LEU A 197 3.62 -19.41 -1.57
N TRP A 198 3.09 -18.68 -0.62
CA TRP A 198 1.82 -17.96 -0.76
C TRP A 198 1.89 -16.87 -1.82
N PHE A 199 3.00 -16.11 -1.87
CA PHE A 199 3.19 -15.12 -2.93
C PHE A 199 3.27 -15.76 -4.32
N VAL A 200 4.06 -16.80 -4.49
CA VAL A 200 4.24 -17.44 -5.81
C VAL A 200 2.95 -18.11 -6.27
N VAL A 201 2.32 -18.90 -5.39
CA VAL A 201 1.06 -19.58 -5.70
C VAL A 201 -0.08 -18.58 -5.86
N GLY A 202 -0.15 -17.58 -4.97
CA GLY A 202 -1.17 -16.54 -4.99
C GLY A 202 -1.11 -15.69 -6.27
N ILE A 203 0.07 -15.19 -6.65
CA ILE A 203 0.25 -14.41 -7.89
C ILE A 203 -0.02 -15.25 -9.15
N TYR A 204 0.17 -16.56 -9.08
CA TYR A 204 -0.14 -17.44 -10.19
C TYR A 204 -1.65 -17.70 -10.32
N ILE A 205 -2.31 -18.03 -9.21
CA ILE A 205 -3.71 -18.49 -9.18
C ILE A 205 -4.69 -17.31 -9.19
N ILE A 206 -4.53 -16.35 -8.28
CA ILE A 206 -5.55 -15.33 -8.01
C ILE A 206 -5.75 -14.35 -9.18
N PRO A 207 -4.71 -13.76 -9.78
CA PRO A 207 -4.90 -12.90 -10.96
C PRO A 207 -5.49 -13.67 -12.14
N THR A 208 -5.11 -14.94 -12.31
CA THR A 208 -5.66 -15.80 -13.38
C THR A 208 -7.14 -16.07 -13.15
N PHE A 209 -7.54 -16.35 -11.91
CA PHE A 209 -8.94 -16.55 -11.50
C PHE A 209 -9.76 -15.29 -11.73
N LEU A 210 -9.32 -14.13 -11.20
CA LEU A 210 -10.02 -12.85 -11.35
C LEU A 210 -10.18 -12.46 -12.83
N LYS A 211 -9.13 -12.64 -13.64
CA LYS A 211 -9.17 -12.37 -15.08
C LYS A 211 -10.20 -13.24 -15.81
N ARG A 212 -10.28 -14.54 -15.45
CA ARG A 212 -11.24 -15.47 -16.07
C ARG A 212 -12.68 -15.17 -15.67
N SER A 213 -12.88 -14.73 -14.43
CA SER A 213 -14.21 -14.44 -13.85
C SER A 213 -14.68 -13.00 -14.06
N ARG A 214 -13.85 -12.14 -14.66
CA ARG A 214 -14.12 -10.70 -14.82
C ARG A 214 -15.48 -10.38 -15.43
N LYS A 215 -15.95 -11.20 -16.37
CA LYS A 215 -17.25 -11.01 -17.04
C LYS A 215 -18.46 -11.12 -16.10
N TRP A 216 -18.29 -11.77 -14.95
CA TRP A 216 -19.35 -12.01 -13.95
C TRP A 216 -19.15 -11.16 -12.68
N MET A 217 -18.08 -10.36 -12.62
CA MET A 217 -17.72 -9.58 -11.43
C MET A 217 -18.22 -8.14 -11.56
N ALA A 218 -19.44 -7.89 -11.06
CA ALA A 218 -19.90 -6.55 -10.68
C ALA A 218 -19.15 -6.09 -9.40
N ASN A 219 -19.23 -4.82 -9.06
CA ASN A 219 -18.54 -4.25 -7.88
C ASN A 219 -18.90 -5.00 -6.58
N GLU A 220 -20.16 -5.33 -6.37
CA GLU A 220 -20.61 -6.11 -5.21
C GLU A 220 -19.98 -7.50 -5.18
N THR A 221 -20.00 -8.22 -6.32
CA THR A 221 -19.39 -9.55 -6.43
C THR A 221 -17.89 -9.49 -6.20
N LEU A 222 -17.21 -8.46 -6.71
CA LEU A 222 -15.76 -8.25 -6.53
C LEU A 222 -15.41 -8.03 -5.07
N LEU A 223 -16.21 -7.24 -4.34
CA LEU A 223 -16.05 -7.02 -2.90
C LEU A 223 -16.19 -8.34 -2.14
N ILE A 224 -17.30 -9.07 -2.36
CA ILE A 224 -17.57 -10.34 -1.67
C ILE A 224 -16.45 -11.37 -1.94
N VAL A 225 -16.03 -11.53 -3.19
CA VAL A 225 -14.95 -12.45 -3.56
C VAL A 225 -13.63 -12.04 -2.90
N SER A 226 -13.29 -10.74 -2.86
CA SER A 226 -12.08 -10.25 -2.24
C SER A 226 -12.07 -10.51 -0.73
N LEU A 227 -13.20 -10.30 -0.05
CA LEU A 227 -13.34 -10.61 1.36
C LEU A 227 -13.33 -12.12 1.63
N ALA A 228 -13.96 -12.93 0.77
CA ALA A 228 -13.91 -14.38 0.89
C ALA A 228 -12.48 -14.92 0.75
N LEU A 229 -11.68 -14.37 -0.18
CA LEU A 229 -10.27 -14.70 -0.31
C LEU A 229 -9.46 -14.26 0.91
N CYS A 230 -9.74 -13.07 1.47
CA CYS A 230 -9.13 -12.57 2.68
C CYS A 230 -9.37 -13.53 3.86
N PHE A 231 -10.62 -13.80 4.19
CA PHE A 231 -10.97 -14.69 5.31
C PHE A 231 -10.52 -16.14 5.07
N GLY A 232 -10.56 -16.61 3.82
CA GLY A 232 -10.00 -17.90 3.43
C GLY A 232 -8.51 -18.00 3.78
N MET A 233 -7.73 -16.96 3.48
CA MET A 233 -6.31 -16.91 3.82
C MET A 233 -6.06 -16.76 5.32
N VAL A 234 -6.90 -16.02 6.03
CA VAL A 234 -6.89 -15.92 7.50
C VAL A 234 -6.99 -17.32 8.12
N VAL A 235 -7.98 -18.12 7.67
CA VAL A 235 -8.16 -19.49 8.16
C VAL A 235 -6.96 -20.38 7.82
N VAL A 236 -6.41 -20.27 6.61
CA VAL A 236 -5.21 -21.04 6.21
C VAL A 236 -4.02 -20.66 7.07
N ALA A 237 -3.77 -19.35 7.28
CA ALA A 237 -2.67 -18.85 8.10
C ALA A 237 -2.79 -19.36 9.55
N ALA A 238 -3.97 -19.26 10.14
CA ALA A 238 -4.23 -19.75 11.51
C ALA A 238 -3.98 -21.25 11.65
N LYS A 239 -4.42 -22.08 10.68
CA LYS A 239 -4.15 -23.53 10.68
C LYS A 239 -2.67 -23.89 10.58
N VAL A 240 -1.87 -23.05 9.95
CA VAL A 240 -0.41 -23.23 9.83
C VAL A 240 0.35 -22.72 11.08
N GLY A 241 -0.36 -22.01 11.98
CA GLY A 241 0.21 -21.46 13.21
C GLY A 241 0.75 -20.03 13.05
N PHE A 242 0.23 -19.27 12.08
CA PHE A 242 0.45 -17.82 11.97
C PHE A 242 -0.75 -17.04 12.47
N SER A 243 -0.58 -15.75 12.72
CA SER A 243 -1.69 -14.89 13.15
C SER A 243 -2.71 -14.66 12.02
N ALA A 244 -3.98 -14.48 12.40
CA ALA A 244 -5.08 -14.10 11.50
C ALA A 244 -4.74 -12.82 10.71
N ALA A 245 -4.17 -11.85 11.40
CA ALA A 245 -3.70 -10.58 10.88
C ALA A 245 -2.69 -10.75 9.73
N PHE A 246 -1.73 -11.64 9.87
CA PHE A 246 -0.74 -11.95 8.83
C PHE A 246 -1.40 -12.57 7.57
N GLY A 247 -2.36 -13.47 7.76
CA GLY A 247 -3.12 -14.05 6.64
C GLY A 247 -3.86 -12.99 5.83
N ALA A 248 -4.52 -12.05 6.50
CA ALA A 248 -5.22 -10.93 5.87
C ALA A 248 -4.27 -10.05 5.05
N PHE A 249 -3.13 -9.65 5.63
CA PHE A 249 -2.11 -8.87 4.94
C PHE A 249 -1.57 -9.55 3.69
N ILE A 250 -1.23 -10.82 3.77
CA ILE A 250 -0.71 -11.59 2.61
C ILE A 250 -1.73 -11.62 1.48
N MET A 251 -3.00 -11.86 1.79
CA MET A 251 -4.04 -11.85 0.75
C MET A 251 -4.21 -10.48 0.14
N GLY A 252 -4.25 -9.41 0.95
CA GLY A 252 -4.26 -8.04 0.45
C GLY A 252 -3.09 -7.75 -0.48
N SER A 253 -1.88 -8.15 -0.10
CA SER A 253 -0.66 -7.96 -0.91
C SER A 253 -0.67 -8.75 -2.23
N ILE A 254 -1.28 -9.93 -2.25
CA ILE A 254 -1.47 -10.71 -3.49
C ILE A 254 -2.48 -10.01 -4.41
N LEU A 255 -3.60 -9.55 -3.86
CA LEU A 255 -4.62 -8.81 -4.61
C LEU A 255 -4.09 -7.46 -5.11
N ALA A 256 -3.18 -6.81 -4.39
CA ALA A 256 -2.49 -5.59 -4.80
C ALA A 256 -1.72 -5.72 -6.12
N GLU A 257 -1.27 -6.92 -6.47
CA GLU A 257 -0.59 -7.18 -7.74
C GLU A 257 -1.57 -7.44 -8.91
N THR A 258 -2.88 -7.46 -8.66
CA THR A 258 -3.91 -7.66 -9.69
C THR A 258 -4.29 -6.35 -10.37
N VAL A 259 -4.93 -6.43 -11.54
CA VAL A 259 -5.45 -5.25 -12.27
C VAL A 259 -6.62 -4.59 -11.53
N GLU A 260 -7.40 -5.39 -10.82
CA GLU A 260 -8.56 -4.92 -10.07
C GLU A 260 -8.17 -4.33 -8.69
N ALA A 261 -6.86 -4.21 -8.38
CA ALA A 261 -6.38 -3.75 -7.08
C ALA A 261 -7.00 -2.40 -6.65
N GLU A 262 -7.01 -1.40 -7.54
CA GLU A 262 -7.57 -0.07 -7.25
C GLU A 262 -9.10 -0.12 -7.03
N ASN A 263 -9.81 -0.95 -7.80
CA ASN A 263 -11.24 -1.14 -7.62
C ASN A 263 -11.53 -1.85 -6.29
N ILE A 264 -10.76 -2.89 -5.96
CA ILE A 264 -10.89 -3.62 -4.70
C ILE A 264 -10.58 -2.67 -3.54
N GLU A 265 -9.52 -1.87 -3.62
CA GLU A 265 -9.14 -0.89 -2.61
C GLU A 265 -10.27 0.11 -2.34
N LYS A 266 -10.85 0.70 -3.41
CA LYS A 266 -12.00 1.62 -3.30
C LYS A 266 -13.23 0.98 -2.67
N LEU A 267 -13.52 -0.29 -3.01
CA LEU A 267 -14.67 -1.01 -2.46
C LEU A 267 -14.44 -1.45 -1.00
N VAL A 268 -13.23 -1.76 -0.62
CA VAL A 268 -12.85 -2.19 0.74
C VAL A 268 -12.66 -0.99 1.67
N ALA A 269 -12.30 0.20 1.17
CA ALA A 269 -12.01 1.37 1.98
C ALA A 269 -13.13 1.73 2.98
N PRO A 270 -14.43 1.80 2.60
CA PRO A 270 -15.50 2.07 3.57
C PRO A 270 -15.62 1.00 4.67
N VAL A 271 -15.39 -0.26 4.31
CA VAL A 271 -15.42 -1.40 5.25
C VAL A 271 -14.25 -1.30 6.22
N LYS A 272 -13.04 -1.02 5.71
CA LYS A 272 -11.84 -0.76 6.52
C LYS A 272 -12.07 0.40 7.51
N ASP A 273 -12.64 1.51 7.04
CA ASP A 273 -12.86 2.69 7.87
C ASP A 273 -13.84 2.41 8.99
N LEU A 274 -14.94 1.67 8.70
CA LEU A 274 -15.91 1.24 9.70
C LEU A 274 -15.28 0.33 10.77
N PHE A 275 -14.65 -0.76 10.33
CA PHE A 275 -14.04 -1.72 11.25
C PHE A 275 -12.78 -1.19 11.92
N GLY A 276 -12.06 -0.26 11.27
CA GLY A 276 -10.97 0.49 11.88
C GLY A 276 -11.44 1.37 13.03
N ALA A 277 -12.56 2.08 12.87
CA ALA A 277 -13.16 2.85 13.96
C ALA A 277 -13.56 1.93 15.12
N ILE A 278 -14.21 0.80 14.84
CA ILE A 278 -14.58 -0.22 15.84
C ILE A 278 -13.33 -0.71 16.59
N PHE A 279 -12.25 -1.03 15.86
CA PHE A 279 -10.97 -1.45 16.44
C PHE A 279 -10.41 -0.41 17.41
N PHE A 280 -10.28 0.85 16.99
CA PHE A 280 -9.69 1.89 17.83
C PHE A 280 -10.57 2.26 19.04
N VAL A 281 -11.90 2.20 18.90
CA VAL A 281 -12.81 2.33 20.04
C VAL A 281 -12.61 1.16 21.00
N SER A 282 -12.54 -0.08 20.49
CA SER A 282 -12.27 -1.26 21.32
C SER A 282 -10.92 -1.16 22.06
N VAL A 283 -9.88 -0.64 21.36
CA VAL A 283 -8.58 -0.33 21.98
C VAL A 283 -8.73 0.62 23.15
N GLY A 284 -9.50 1.70 22.98
CA GLY A 284 -9.77 2.66 24.06
C GLY A 284 -10.55 2.06 25.23
N MET A 285 -11.51 1.17 24.97
CA MET A 285 -12.31 0.50 25.99
C MET A 285 -11.49 -0.45 26.87
N MET A 286 -10.40 -1.00 26.35
CA MET A 286 -9.51 -1.89 27.09
C MET A 286 -8.57 -1.13 28.03
N VAL A 287 -8.56 0.20 28.01
CA VAL A 287 -7.71 1.03 28.88
C VAL A 287 -8.37 1.24 30.23
N ASP A 288 -7.69 0.81 31.29
CA ASP A 288 -8.10 1.07 32.69
C ASP A 288 -7.48 2.41 33.14
N PRO A 289 -8.30 3.41 33.53
CA PRO A 289 -7.82 4.67 34.10
C PRO A 289 -6.95 4.50 35.36
N ALA A 290 -7.22 3.51 36.17
CA ALA A 290 -6.44 3.24 37.39
C ALA A 290 -5.00 2.86 37.05
N MET A 291 -4.81 2.04 36.04
CA MET A 291 -3.48 1.65 35.52
C MET A 291 -2.69 2.85 35.00
N ILE A 292 -3.33 3.83 34.37
CA ILE A 292 -2.64 5.04 33.87
C ILE A 292 -2.07 5.83 35.07
N VAL A 293 -2.81 5.96 36.14
CA VAL A 293 -2.38 6.69 37.34
C VAL A 293 -1.26 5.94 38.05
N GLU A 294 -1.38 4.61 38.17
CA GLU A 294 -0.39 3.76 38.83
C GLU A 294 0.95 3.76 38.07
N TYR A 295 0.89 3.71 36.71
CA TYR A 295 2.07 3.63 35.84
C TYR A 295 2.46 4.97 35.22
N ILE A 296 2.13 6.11 35.86
CA ILE A 296 2.43 7.45 35.31
C ILE A 296 3.91 7.67 35.04
N TRP A 297 4.81 7.17 35.90
CA TRP A 297 6.26 7.30 35.72
C TRP A 297 6.77 6.47 34.53
N PRO A 298 6.41 5.18 34.34
CA PRO A 298 6.68 4.45 33.12
C PRO A 298 6.18 5.17 31.87
N ILE A 299 4.95 5.69 31.88
CA ILE A 299 4.38 6.44 30.73
C ILE A 299 5.23 7.65 30.38
N VAL A 300 5.63 8.46 31.36
CA VAL A 300 6.47 9.65 31.13
C VAL A 300 7.86 9.26 30.61
N ILE A 301 8.51 8.27 31.24
CA ILE A 301 9.86 7.83 30.84
C ILE A 301 9.84 7.21 29.44
N ILE A 302 8.86 6.37 29.12
CA ILE A 302 8.72 5.78 27.79
C ILE A 302 8.42 6.87 26.75
N THR A 303 7.56 7.83 27.05
CA THR A 303 7.28 8.98 26.17
C THR A 303 8.57 9.77 25.86
N LEU A 304 9.36 10.09 26.88
CA LEU A 304 10.64 10.76 26.68
C LEU A 304 11.64 9.90 25.91
N ALA A 305 11.72 8.60 26.21
CA ALA A 305 12.57 7.66 25.49
C ALA A 305 12.23 7.57 24.00
N ILE A 306 10.93 7.64 23.66
CA ILE A 306 10.48 7.68 22.26
C ILE A 306 10.85 9.01 21.63
N LEU A 307 10.46 10.13 22.22
CA LEU A 307 10.71 11.45 21.63
C LEU A 307 12.21 11.68 21.39
N LEU A 308 13.05 11.37 22.36
CA LEU A 308 14.51 11.54 22.24
C LEU A 308 15.14 10.42 21.40
N GLY A 309 14.79 9.18 21.68
CA GLY A 309 15.32 8.02 20.97
C GLY A 309 15.00 8.04 19.49
N GLN A 310 13.75 8.29 19.12
CA GLN A 310 13.33 8.40 17.72
C GLN A 310 14.08 9.54 17.01
N VAL A 311 14.13 10.75 17.59
CA VAL A 311 14.84 11.88 16.98
C VAL A 311 16.32 11.55 16.75
N ILE A 312 17.01 11.02 17.76
CA ILE A 312 18.46 10.78 17.70
C ILE A 312 18.76 9.58 16.78
N LEU A 313 18.10 8.45 17.03
CA LEU A 313 18.42 7.20 16.32
C LEU A 313 17.96 7.24 14.86
N ARG A 314 16.81 7.86 14.58
CA ARG A 314 16.33 8.03 13.20
C ARG A 314 17.17 9.00 12.42
N THR A 315 17.51 10.15 13.02
CA THR A 315 18.48 11.07 12.39
C THR A 315 19.79 10.35 12.08
N GLY A 316 20.32 9.57 13.05
CA GLY A 316 21.51 8.75 12.86
C GLY A 316 21.37 7.72 11.75
N GLY A 317 20.29 6.95 11.71
CA GLY A 317 20.00 5.94 10.68
C GLY A 317 19.88 6.53 9.28
N VAL A 318 19.24 7.71 9.15
CA VAL A 318 19.12 8.41 7.87
C VAL A 318 20.47 9.02 7.44
N ILE A 319 21.30 9.50 8.36
CA ILE A 319 22.69 9.92 8.07
C ILE A 319 23.50 8.73 7.60
N LEU A 320 23.44 7.58 8.29
CA LEU A 320 24.14 6.35 7.89
C LEU A 320 23.75 5.88 6.49
N SER A 321 22.54 6.19 6.05
CA SER A 321 22.09 5.90 4.68
C SER A 321 22.60 6.90 3.62
N GLY A 322 23.40 7.89 4.01
CA GLY A 322 24.04 8.85 3.10
C GLY A 322 23.24 10.12 2.82
N GLN A 323 22.23 10.45 3.63
CA GLN A 323 21.45 11.67 3.46
C GLN A 323 22.06 12.88 4.19
N PRO A 324 21.80 14.11 3.69
CA PRO A 324 22.25 15.34 4.35
C PRO A 324 21.64 15.50 5.74
N LEU A 325 22.37 16.15 6.67
CA LEU A 325 21.94 16.36 8.06
C LEU A 325 20.55 17.02 8.16
N LYS A 326 20.27 18.02 7.31
CA LYS A 326 18.95 18.70 7.28
C LYS A 326 17.80 17.71 7.02
N VAL A 327 17.92 16.92 5.96
CA VAL A 327 16.93 15.88 5.60
C VAL A 327 16.82 14.83 6.69
N ALA A 328 17.94 14.40 7.24
CA ALA A 328 17.98 13.40 8.31
C ALA A 328 17.26 13.87 9.58
N MET A 329 17.46 15.12 9.99
CA MET A 329 16.76 15.71 11.12
C MET A 329 15.27 15.91 10.84
N GLN A 330 14.88 16.35 9.65
CA GLN A 330 13.47 16.44 9.28
C GLN A 330 12.79 15.06 9.34
N CYS A 331 13.42 14.00 8.85
CA CYS A 331 12.92 12.63 8.99
C CYS A 331 12.82 12.19 10.45
N GLY A 332 13.87 12.42 11.25
CA GLY A 332 13.90 12.01 12.65
C GLY A 332 12.81 12.66 13.51
N PHE A 333 12.60 13.96 13.33
CA PHE A 333 11.55 14.70 14.06
C PHE A 333 10.13 14.36 13.58
N SER A 334 9.96 13.97 12.32
CA SER A 334 8.65 13.62 11.77
C SER A 334 8.13 12.28 12.27
N LEU A 335 9.01 11.36 12.62
CA LEU A 335 8.69 9.97 12.93
C LEU A 335 8.69 9.68 14.45
N THR A 336 8.25 10.61 15.29
CA THR A 336 8.36 10.53 16.75
C THR A 336 7.15 9.94 17.48
N GLN A 337 6.11 9.51 16.78
CA GLN A 337 4.92 8.90 17.37
C GLN A 337 4.93 7.38 17.28
N ILE A 338 4.13 6.74 18.14
CA ILE A 338 3.79 5.33 18.05
C ILE A 338 2.62 5.14 17.07
N GLY A 339 2.75 4.15 16.15
CA GLY A 339 1.74 3.82 15.17
C GLY A 339 0.72 2.77 15.60
N GLU A 340 -0.25 2.54 14.71
CA GLU A 340 -1.31 1.53 14.89
C GLU A 340 -0.79 0.10 15.06
N PHE A 341 0.35 -0.24 14.46
CA PHE A 341 0.98 -1.56 14.65
C PHE A 341 1.36 -1.84 16.10
N ALA A 342 1.67 -0.81 16.89
CA ALA A 342 1.95 -1.00 18.30
C ALA A 342 0.73 -1.55 19.06
N PHE A 343 -0.47 -1.08 18.75
CA PHE A 343 -1.71 -1.62 19.33
C PHE A 343 -1.98 -3.05 18.90
N ILE A 344 -1.68 -3.37 17.63
CA ILE A 344 -1.82 -4.73 17.10
C ILE A 344 -0.83 -5.68 17.78
N ILE A 345 0.43 -5.25 17.98
CA ILE A 345 1.44 -6.02 18.72
C ILE A 345 1.03 -6.17 20.19
N ALA A 346 0.52 -5.12 20.82
CA ALA A 346 0.03 -5.17 22.20
C ALA A 346 -1.15 -6.13 22.35
N SER A 347 -2.15 -6.04 21.46
CA SER A 347 -3.30 -6.96 21.42
C SER A 347 -2.87 -8.42 21.18
N LEU A 348 -1.87 -8.64 20.31
CA LEU A 348 -1.28 -9.97 20.10
C LEU A 348 -0.65 -10.52 21.39
N GLY A 349 0.09 -9.70 22.13
CA GLY A 349 0.70 -10.08 23.39
C GLY A 349 -0.34 -10.50 24.45
N VAL A 350 -1.43 -9.73 24.56
CA VAL A 350 -2.56 -10.04 25.44
C VAL A 350 -3.27 -11.31 25.01
N SER A 351 -3.58 -11.48 23.72
CA SER A 351 -4.28 -12.66 23.17
C SER A 351 -3.48 -13.96 23.37
N LEU A 352 -2.15 -13.87 23.28
CA LEU A 352 -1.24 -15.00 23.52
C LEU A 352 -0.92 -15.20 25.00
N LYS A 353 -1.38 -14.30 25.89
CA LYS A 353 -1.15 -14.32 27.34
C LYS A 353 0.35 -14.35 27.72
N VAL A 354 1.17 -13.62 26.98
CA VAL A 354 2.63 -13.56 27.16
C VAL A 354 3.12 -12.21 27.64
N THR A 355 2.27 -11.20 27.63
CA THR A 355 2.54 -9.86 28.16
C THR A 355 1.70 -9.60 29.40
N SER A 356 2.24 -8.76 30.28
CA SER A 356 1.53 -8.31 31.49
C SER A 356 0.40 -7.33 31.12
N ASP A 357 -0.67 -7.32 31.94
CA ASP A 357 -1.88 -6.54 31.66
C ASP A 357 -1.64 -5.02 31.67
N PHE A 358 -0.62 -4.54 32.39
CA PHE A 358 -0.27 -3.12 32.44
C PHE A 358 0.35 -2.58 31.15
N LEU A 359 0.95 -3.44 30.33
CA LEU A 359 1.71 -3.00 29.17
C LEU A 359 0.82 -2.35 28.10
N TYR A 360 -0.36 -2.91 27.89
CA TYR A 360 -1.31 -2.41 26.90
C TYR A 360 -1.81 -0.99 27.19
N PRO A 361 -2.34 -0.66 28.40
CA PRO A 361 -2.73 0.70 28.77
C PRO A 361 -1.59 1.72 28.69
N ILE A 362 -0.37 1.34 29.09
CA ILE A 362 0.81 2.21 29.01
C ILE A 362 1.08 2.61 27.56
N VAL A 363 1.12 1.64 26.64
CA VAL A 363 1.42 1.91 25.22
C VAL A 363 0.34 2.76 24.56
N VAL A 364 -0.93 2.53 24.90
CA VAL A 364 -2.04 3.37 24.43
C VAL A 364 -1.88 4.82 24.91
N ALA A 365 -1.61 5.03 26.20
CA ALA A 365 -1.40 6.37 26.75
C ALA A 365 -0.20 7.09 26.08
N VAL A 366 0.92 6.40 25.94
CA VAL A 366 2.12 6.94 25.28
C VAL A 366 1.85 7.28 23.81
N SER A 367 1.10 6.44 23.09
CA SER A 367 0.73 6.69 21.70
C SER A 367 -0.15 7.91 21.54
N VAL A 368 -1.14 8.09 22.41
CA VAL A 368 -2.00 9.29 22.43
C VAL A 368 -1.16 10.57 22.62
N ILE A 369 -0.26 10.56 23.62
CA ILE A 369 0.61 11.70 23.91
C ILE A 369 1.54 12.00 22.72
N THR A 370 2.22 10.99 22.18
CA THR A 370 3.18 11.17 21.08
C THR A 370 2.50 11.59 19.78
N THR A 371 1.30 11.10 19.52
CA THR A 371 0.49 11.51 18.36
C THR A 371 0.07 12.97 18.46
N PHE A 372 -0.38 13.42 19.64
CA PHE A 372 -0.71 14.83 19.87
C PHE A 372 0.50 15.75 19.68
N LEU A 373 1.70 15.31 20.06
CA LEU A 373 2.93 16.08 19.94
C LEU A 373 3.49 16.09 18.51
N THR A 374 3.09 15.19 17.62
CA THR A 374 3.66 15.03 16.26
C THR A 374 3.74 16.31 15.44
N PRO A 375 2.67 17.13 15.27
CA PRO A 375 2.74 18.37 14.48
C PRO A 375 3.76 19.38 15.04
N TYR A 376 3.92 19.41 16.36
CA TYR A 376 4.89 20.28 17.03
C TYR A 376 6.32 19.79 16.80
N MET A 377 6.54 18.49 16.86
CA MET A 377 7.84 17.88 16.59
C MET A 377 8.28 18.11 15.15
N ILE A 378 7.37 17.97 14.18
CA ILE A 378 7.67 18.25 12.76
C ILE A 378 8.11 19.72 12.59
N ARG A 379 7.40 20.67 13.20
CA ARG A 379 7.76 22.09 13.14
C ARG A 379 9.09 22.41 13.81
N LEU A 380 9.44 21.66 14.86
CA LEU A 380 10.69 21.85 15.62
C LEU A 380 11.93 21.37 14.85
N ALA A 381 11.78 20.58 13.79
CA ALA A 381 12.89 20.01 13.02
C ALA A 381 13.86 21.07 12.46
N ILE A 382 13.34 22.14 11.84
CA ILE A 382 14.15 23.18 11.22
C ILE A 382 14.86 24.06 12.26
N PRO A 383 14.21 24.58 13.32
CA PRO A 383 14.90 25.27 14.40
C PRO A 383 15.99 24.43 15.05
N ALA A 384 15.69 23.14 15.33
CA ALA A 384 16.67 22.21 15.91
C ALA A 384 17.86 21.99 14.97
N TYR A 385 17.65 21.86 13.67
CA TYR A 385 18.71 21.76 12.67
C TYR A 385 19.67 22.98 12.75
N HIS A 386 19.16 24.18 12.78
CA HIS A 386 19.99 25.39 12.86
C HIS A 386 20.80 25.48 14.17
N ILE A 387 20.24 25.01 15.29
CA ILE A 387 20.95 24.95 16.56
C ILE A 387 22.11 23.92 16.49
N VAL A 388 21.83 22.73 15.96
CA VAL A 388 22.82 21.67 15.81
C VAL A 388 23.91 22.08 14.83
N GLU A 389 23.54 22.63 13.68
CA GLU A 389 24.49 23.09 12.65
C GLU A 389 25.47 24.14 13.19
N LYS A 390 25.00 25.10 14.01
CA LYS A 390 25.83 26.12 14.64
C LYS A 390 26.77 25.55 15.70
N ARG A 391 26.36 24.50 16.42
CA ARG A 391 27.16 23.87 17.48
C ARG A 391 28.10 22.77 17.00
N LEU A 392 27.91 22.28 15.76
CA LEU A 392 28.74 21.19 15.23
C LEU A 392 30.14 21.71 14.89
N PRO A 393 31.23 21.03 15.39
CA PRO A 393 32.60 21.35 15.01
C PRO A 393 32.79 21.26 13.49
N GLY A 394 33.54 22.19 12.90
CA GLY A 394 33.76 22.28 11.46
C GLY A 394 34.33 21.00 10.81
N LYS A 395 35.06 20.18 11.58
CA LYS A 395 35.54 18.86 11.13
C LYS A 395 34.40 17.86 10.88
N TRP A 396 33.41 17.81 11.78
CA TRP A 396 32.26 16.92 11.68
C TRP A 396 31.32 17.35 10.55
N ARG A 397 31.12 18.66 10.38
CA ARG A 397 30.32 19.21 9.28
C ARG A 397 30.90 18.82 7.91
N LYS A 398 32.19 19.01 7.70
CA LYS A 398 32.89 18.60 6.46
C LYS A 398 32.87 17.09 6.24
N MET A 399 32.91 16.28 7.30
CA MET A 399 32.82 14.82 7.23
C MET A 399 31.45 14.39 6.79
N LEU A 400 30.37 14.96 7.36
CA LEU A 400 28.99 14.68 6.98
C LEU A 400 28.68 15.11 5.54
N GLU A 401 29.17 16.27 5.11
CA GLU A 401 29.02 16.75 3.73
C GLU A 401 29.73 15.82 2.73
N ARG A 402 30.94 15.35 3.04
CA ARG A 402 31.67 14.39 2.21
C ARG A 402 30.98 13.02 2.17
N TYR A 403 30.45 12.55 3.30
CA TYR A 403 29.76 11.27 3.37
C TYR A 403 28.46 11.28 2.53
N SER A 404 27.67 12.36 2.62
CA SER A 404 26.44 12.51 1.83
C SER A 404 26.72 12.65 0.33
N SER A 405 27.81 13.33 -0.07
CA SER A 405 28.20 13.46 -1.49
C SER A 405 28.88 12.19 -2.05
N GLY A 406 29.60 11.43 -1.23
CA GLY A 406 30.29 10.21 -1.63
C GLY A 406 29.39 9.01 -1.86
N SER A 407 28.26 8.92 -1.16
CA SER A 407 27.32 7.79 -1.31
C SER A 407 26.55 7.79 -2.65
N GLN A 408 26.57 8.90 -3.38
CA GLN A 408 25.89 9.04 -4.68
C GLN A 408 26.72 8.54 -5.88
N THR A 409 28.02 8.24 -5.69
CA THR A 409 28.94 7.98 -6.81
C THR A 409 29.40 6.54 -6.98
N VAL A 410 29.00 5.58 -6.13
CA VAL A 410 29.47 4.19 -6.22
C VAL A 410 28.38 3.25 -6.72
N ASN A 411 28.13 3.27 -8.02
CA ASN A 411 27.45 2.20 -8.72
C ASN A 411 28.43 1.47 -9.67
N HIS A 412 29.44 0.80 -9.10
CA HIS A 412 30.16 -0.22 -9.87
C HIS A 412 29.28 -1.46 -9.95
N GLU A 413 28.66 -1.66 -11.11
CA GLU A 413 27.85 -2.83 -11.42
C GLU A 413 28.71 -4.10 -11.47
N ASN A 414 28.77 -4.82 -10.35
CA ASN A 414 29.50 -6.10 -10.31
C ASN A 414 28.61 -7.21 -10.88
N ASN A 415 28.89 -7.64 -12.12
CA ASN A 415 28.18 -8.70 -12.83
C ASN A 415 28.12 -10.01 -12.04
N TRP A 416 29.14 -10.34 -11.24
CA TRP A 416 29.13 -11.49 -10.34
C TRP A 416 28.06 -11.38 -9.26
N LYS A 417 27.96 -10.23 -8.59
CA LYS A 417 26.95 -10.00 -7.56
C LYS A 417 25.54 -10.10 -8.15
N LYS A 418 25.30 -9.49 -9.31
CA LYS A 418 24.01 -9.57 -10.02
C LYS A 418 23.64 -11.01 -10.37
N LEU A 419 24.61 -11.77 -10.91
CA LEU A 419 24.39 -13.16 -11.29
C LEU A 419 24.12 -14.06 -10.07
N LEU A 420 24.94 -13.97 -9.01
CA LEU A 420 24.80 -14.79 -7.81
C LEU A 420 23.48 -14.53 -7.08
N VAL A 421 23.10 -13.25 -6.91
CA VAL A 421 21.80 -12.89 -6.30
C VAL A 421 20.63 -13.41 -7.13
N ALA A 422 20.71 -13.33 -8.47
CA ALA A 422 19.68 -13.86 -9.35
C ALA A 422 19.59 -15.39 -9.26
N ILE A 423 20.73 -16.10 -9.21
CA ILE A 423 20.75 -17.56 -9.03
C ILE A 423 20.20 -17.94 -7.66
N ALA A 424 20.63 -17.29 -6.58
CA ALA A 424 20.16 -17.56 -5.22
C ALA A 424 18.64 -17.41 -5.12
N ARG A 425 18.09 -16.32 -5.70
CA ARG A 425 16.63 -16.08 -5.75
C ARG A 425 15.90 -17.20 -6.51
N ILE A 426 16.42 -17.62 -7.65
CA ILE A 426 15.83 -18.70 -8.47
C ILE A 426 15.85 -20.01 -7.66
N VAL A 427 16.98 -20.39 -7.10
CA VAL A 427 17.12 -21.62 -6.31
C VAL A 427 16.16 -21.58 -5.11
N ALA A 428 16.10 -20.48 -4.36
CA ALA A 428 15.22 -20.34 -3.20
C ALA A 428 13.75 -20.52 -3.59
N VAL A 429 13.24 -19.76 -4.57
CA VAL A 429 11.84 -19.81 -4.99
C VAL A 429 11.43 -21.21 -5.48
N TYR A 430 12.21 -21.78 -6.38
CA TYR A 430 11.84 -23.09 -6.95
C TYR A 430 12.08 -24.26 -5.98
N SER A 431 13.03 -24.14 -5.03
CA SER A 431 13.17 -25.13 -3.95
C SER A 431 11.96 -25.13 -3.02
N VAL A 432 11.44 -23.94 -2.68
CA VAL A 432 10.20 -23.82 -1.88
C VAL A 432 9.03 -24.51 -2.59
N LEU A 433 8.88 -24.31 -3.90
CA LEU A 433 7.83 -24.97 -4.68
C LEU A 433 8.02 -26.49 -4.75
N CYS A 434 9.26 -26.98 -4.89
CA CYS A 434 9.57 -28.42 -4.82
C CYS A 434 9.20 -29.01 -3.46
N ILE A 435 9.61 -28.37 -2.36
CA ILE A 435 9.29 -28.80 -0.99
C ILE A 435 7.77 -28.82 -0.78
N ALA A 436 7.05 -27.78 -1.21
CA ALA A 436 5.61 -27.72 -1.09
C ALA A 436 4.91 -28.85 -1.85
N MET A 437 5.32 -29.13 -3.10
CA MET A 437 4.78 -30.24 -3.88
C MET A 437 5.09 -31.61 -3.26
N ILE A 438 6.29 -31.80 -2.73
CA ILE A 438 6.66 -33.03 -2.01
C ILE A 438 5.79 -33.19 -0.77
N THR A 439 5.68 -32.13 0.06
CA THR A 439 4.87 -32.15 1.28
C THR A 439 3.40 -32.44 0.97
N LEU A 440 2.84 -31.77 -0.05
CA LEU A 440 1.47 -32.03 -0.51
C LEU A 440 1.26 -33.48 -0.94
N SER A 441 2.22 -34.04 -1.69
CA SER A 441 2.16 -35.45 -2.14
C SER A 441 2.21 -36.41 -0.96
N PHE A 442 3.10 -36.17 0.01
CA PHE A 442 3.29 -37.07 1.16
C PHE A 442 2.11 -37.03 2.15
N HIS A 443 1.47 -35.84 2.34
CA HIS A 443 0.39 -35.69 3.30
C HIS A 443 -1.01 -36.01 2.73
N PHE A 444 -1.23 -35.83 1.44
CA PHE A 444 -2.55 -36.01 0.84
C PHE A 444 -2.60 -37.11 -0.21
N ILE A 445 -1.66 -37.12 -1.17
CA ILE A 445 -1.74 -37.99 -2.33
C ILE A 445 -1.35 -39.45 -1.98
N ILE A 446 -0.24 -39.63 -1.27
CA ILE A 446 0.22 -40.95 -0.89
C ILE A 446 -0.74 -41.65 0.09
N PRO A 447 -1.28 -41.02 1.14
CA PRO A 447 -2.31 -41.61 1.98
C PRO A 447 -3.58 -41.98 1.20
N LEU A 448 -3.99 -41.17 0.23
CA LEU A 448 -5.12 -41.49 -0.65
C LEU A 448 -4.89 -42.75 -1.46
N PHE A 449 -3.69 -42.92 -2.04
CA PHE A 449 -3.33 -44.14 -2.76
C PHE A 449 -3.20 -45.37 -1.83
N ARG A 450 -2.70 -45.17 -0.61
CA ARG A 450 -2.59 -46.24 0.39
C ARG A 450 -3.95 -46.76 0.89
N ALA A 451 -4.98 -45.89 0.83
CA ALA A 451 -6.35 -46.31 1.15
C ALA A 451 -6.96 -47.23 0.09
N SER A 452 -6.46 -47.19 -1.15
CA SER A 452 -7.06 -47.91 -2.29
C SER A 452 -6.15 -49.00 -2.88
N LEU A 453 -4.84 -48.99 -2.60
CA LEU A 453 -3.84 -49.88 -3.22
C LEU A 453 -2.91 -50.52 -2.18
N PRO A 454 -2.32 -51.72 -2.46
CA PRO A 454 -1.25 -52.26 -1.63
C PRO A 454 -0.09 -51.28 -1.48
N VAL A 455 0.58 -51.31 -0.31
CA VAL A 455 1.59 -50.30 0.10
C VAL A 455 2.68 -50.06 -0.96
N PHE A 456 3.18 -51.14 -1.59
CA PHE A 456 4.20 -51.00 -2.65
C PHE A 456 3.68 -50.23 -3.86
N TRP A 457 2.50 -50.60 -4.38
CA TRP A 457 1.88 -49.94 -5.54
C TRP A 457 1.44 -48.51 -5.23
N ALA A 458 0.95 -48.26 -4.00
CA ALA A 458 0.62 -46.93 -3.53
C ALA A 458 1.86 -46.03 -3.45
N ASN A 459 2.96 -46.51 -2.92
CA ASN A 459 4.23 -45.79 -2.88
C ASN A 459 4.78 -45.54 -4.28
N LEU A 460 4.69 -46.53 -5.17
CA LEU A 460 5.12 -46.38 -6.57
C LEU A 460 4.28 -45.34 -7.29
N ALA A 461 2.96 -45.38 -7.18
CA ALA A 461 2.07 -44.39 -7.78
C ALA A 461 2.32 -43.00 -7.22
N GLY A 462 2.52 -42.88 -5.90
CA GLY A 462 2.87 -41.63 -5.24
C GLY A 462 4.23 -41.07 -5.69
N ALA A 463 5.25 -41.92 -5.83
CA ALA A 463 6.55 -41.54 -6.35
C ALA A 463 6.45 -41.03 -7.79
N VAL A 464 5.76 -41.76 -8.67
CA VAL A 464 5.55 -41.39 -10.07
C VAL A 464 4.81 -40.07 -10.15
N PHE A 465 3.72 -39.90 -9.40
CA PHE A 465 2.98 -38.62 -9.35
C PHE A 465 3.88 -37.48 -8.94
N THR A 466 4.63 -37.62 -7.85
CA THR A 466 5.52 -36.58 -7.33
C THR A 466 6.63 -36.28 -8.33
N ILE A 467 7.26 -37.28 -8.90
CA ILE A 467 8.32 -37.17 -9.91
C ILE A 467 7.81 -36.54 -11.23
N VAL A 468 6.53 -36.66 -11.57
CA VAL A 468 5.92 -36.03 -12.74
C VAL A 468 5.57 -34.58 -12.47
N CYS A 469 5.22 -34.18 -11.24
CA CYS A 469 4.83 -32.85 -10.88
C CYS A 469 6.01 -31.87 -10.58
N ILE A 470 7.15 -32.38 -10.10
CA ILE A 470 8.31 -31.58 -9.70
C ILE A 470 9.20 -31.10 -10.88
N PRO A 471 9.32 -31.78 -12.04
CA PRO A 471 10.27 -31.47 -13.10
C PRO A 471 10.25 -30.05 -13.62
N PRO A 472 9.11 -29.34 -13.77
CA PRO A 472 9.12 -27.95 -14.22
C PRO A 472 9.93 -27.04 -13.29
N PHE A 473 9.86 -27.30 -11.98
CA PHE A 473 10.58 -26.55 -10.94
C PHE A 473 12.06 -26.92 -10.90
N LEU A 474 12.39 -28.22 -10.95
CA LEU A 474 13.77 -28.71 -11.00
C LEU A 474 14.51 -28.19 -12.24
N ARG A 475 13.84 -28.23 -13.39
CA ARG A 475 14.39 -27.67 -14.61
C ARG A 475 14.67 -26.17 -14.48
N ALA A 476 13.76 -25.40 -13.85
CA ALA A 476 13.97 -23.98 -13.61
C ALA A 476 15.18 -23.75 -12.68
N ILE A 477 15.36 -24.57 -11.65
CA ILE A 477 16.56 -24.53 -10.80
C ILE A 477 17.82 -24.67 -11.66
N ILE A 478 17.90 -25.63 -12.56
CA ILE A 478 19.10 -25.98 -13.32
C ILE A 478 19.36 -24.98 -14.46
N MET A 479 18.34 -24.69 -15.28
CA MET A 479 18.55 -24.08 -16.61
C MET A 479 18.30 -22.56 -16.65
N LYS A 480 17.54 -22.00 -15.69
CA LYS A 480 17.20 -20.59 -15.72
C LYS A 480 18.44 -19.72 -15.48
N LYS A 481 18.55 -18.60 -16.22
CA LYS A 481 19.70 -17.66 -16.16
C LYS A 481 21.05 -18.18 -16.72
N ASN A 482 21.15 -19.41 -17.25
CA ASN A 482 22.38 -19.88 -17.89
C ASN A 482 22.70 -19.14 -19.19
N HIS A 483 21.72 -18.48 -19.79
CA HIS A 483 21.86 -17.66 -21.01
C HIS A 483 21.61 -16.17 -20.76
N SER A 484 21.84 -15.69 -19.53
CA SER A 484 21.70 -14.27 -19.19
C SER A 484 22.87 -13.47 -19.76
N VAL A 485 22.65 -12.16 -19.94
CA VAL A 485 23.67 -11.23 -20.41
C VAL A 485 24.87 -11.23 -19.47
N GLU A 486 24.64 -11.22 -18.15
CA GLU A 486 25.69 -11.25 -17.11
C GLU A 486 26.51 -12.54 -17.18
N PHE A 487 25.84 -13.70 -17.41
CA PHE A 487 26.52 -14.98 -17.55
C PHE A 487 27.40 -15.01 -18.79
N GLN A 488 26.91 -14.55 -19.91
CA GLN A 488 27.67 -14.49 -21.17
C GLN A 488 28.85 -13.52 -21.06
N ALA A 489 28.64 -12.34 -20.46
CA ALA A 489 29.71 -11.37 -20.22
C ALA A 489 30.83 -11.97 -19.38
N LEU A 490 30.52 -12.60 -18.24
CA LEU A 490 31.50 -13.23 -17.37
C LEU A 490 32.21 -14.44 -18.04
N TRP A 491 31.50 -15.17 -18.90
CA TRP A 491 32.07 -16.32 -19.63
C TRP A 491 33.08 -15.86 -20.69
N GLN A 492 32.88 -14.70 -21.31
CA GLN A 492 33.73 -14.13 -22.35
C GLN A 492 34.89 -13.33 -21.79
N ASP A 493 34.72 -12.70 -20.63
CA ASP A 493 35.65 -11.74 -20.03
C ASP A 493 37.00 -12.42 -19.65
N ASN A 494 36.98 -13.53 -18.90
CA ASN A 494 38.20 -14.20 -18.47
C ASN A 494 38.07 -15.71 -18.32
N ARG A 495 39.13 -16.45 -18.73
CA ARG A 495 39.16 -17.92 -18.61
C ARG A 495 39.04 -18.39 -17.15
N PHE A 496 39.54 -17.62 -16.18
CA PHE A 496 39.41 -17.91 -14.75
C PHE A 496 37.97 -17.87 -14.23
N ASN A 497 37.07 -17.14 -14.88
CA ASN A 497 35.67 -17.08 -14.52
C ASN A 497 34.87 -18.35 -14.90
N ARG A 498 35.38 -19.18 -15.80
CA ARG A 498 34.68 -20.37 -16.31
C ARG A 498 34.51 -21.46 -15.26
N ALA A 499 35.55 -21.73 -14.46
CA ALA A 499 35.50 -22.74 -13.41
C ALA A 499 34.46 -22.41 -12.32
N PRO A 500 34.42 -21.18 -11.73
CA PRO A 500 33.35 -20.77 -10.81
C PRO A 500 31.96 -20.78 -11.44
N LEU A 501 31.80 -20.43 -12.72
CA LEU A 501 30.51 -20.48 -13.41
C LEU A 501 30.02 -21.94 -13.60
N ILE A 502 30.92 -22.87 -13.95
CA ILE A 502 30.61 -24.30 -14.04
C ILE A 502 30.23 -24.85 -12.66
N SER A 503 30.92 -24.45 -11.59
CA SER A 503 30.61 -24.88 -10.21
C SER A 503 29.21 -24.46 -9.78
N THR A 504 28.74 -23.26 -10.16
CA THR A 504 27.36 -22.84 -9.89
C THR A 504 26.32 -23.70 -10.61
N ILE A 505 26.60 -24.15 -11.84
CA ILE A 505 25.71 -25.08 -12.58
C ILE A 505 25.69 -26.44 -11.91
N LEU A 506 26.88 -26.97 -11.54
CA LEU A 506 26.99 -28.26 -10.85
C LEU A 506 26.24 -28.27 -9.51
N LEU A 507 26.38 -27.19 -8.71
CA LEU A 507 25.65 -27.01 -7.46
C LEU A 507 24.13 -27.07 -7.67
N ARG A 508 23.63 -26.43 -8.70
CA ARG A 508 22.20 -26.43 -9.05
C ARG A 508 21.70 -27.82 -9.48
N ILE A 509 22.50 -28.56 -10.23
CA ILE A 509 22.22 -29.95 -10.58
C ILE A 509 22.22 -30.84 -9.33
N MET A 510 23.20 -30.68 -8.44
CA MET A 510 23.28 -31.39 -7.17
C MET A 510 22.03 -31.18 -6.30
N ILE A 511 21.55 -29.92 -6.19
CA ILE A 511 20.31 -29.61 -5.48
C ILE A 511 19.11 -30.34 -6.10
N ALA A 512 19.02 -30.38 -7.43
CA ALA A 512 17.93 -31.08 -8.11
C ALA A 512 17.97 -32.58 -7.89
N VAL A 513 19.16 -33.16 -7.94
CA VAL A 513 19.38 -34.61 -7.64
C VAL A 513 18.98 -34.91 -6.19
N MET A 514 19.34 -34.05 -5.24
CA MET A 514 18.98 -34.21 -3.84
C MET A 514 17.46 -34.26 -3.62
N PHE A 515 16.68 -33.40 -4.30
CA PHE A 515 15.21 -33.46 -4.21
C PHE A 515 14.63 -34.77 -4.73
N VAL A 516 15.11 -35.28 -5.87
CA VAL A 516 14.66 -36.57 -6.44
C VAL A 516 15.05 -37.72 -5.52
N MET A 517 16.29 -37.71 -5.02
CA MET A 517 16.79 -38.72 -4.10
C MET A 517 15.95 -38.76 -2.81
N PHE A 518 15.63 -37.58 -2.22
CA PHE A 518 14.79 -37.48 -1.02
C PHE A 518 13.39 -38.10 -1.21
N VAL A 519 12.75 -37.89 -2.36
CA VAL A 519 11.44 -38.50 -2.66
C VAL A 519 11.52 -40.00 -2.73
N ILE A 520 12.56 -40.53 -3.41
CA ILE A 520 12.72 -41.98 -3.59
C ILE A 520 13.10 -42.66 -2.26
N GLU A 521 14.03 -42.05 -1.49
CA GLU A 521 14.49 -42.59 -0.20
C GLU A 521 13.35 -42.74 0.81
N LYS A 522 12.46 -41.74 0.90
CA LYS A 522 11.32 -41.76 1.82
C LYS A 522 10.25 -42.80 1.47
N LEU A 523 10.17 -43.21 0.22
CA LEU A 523 9.17 -44.18 -0.27
C LEU A 523 9.71 -45.58 -0.43
N PHE A 524 11.01 -45.74 -0.75
CA PHE A 524 11.65 -46.99 -0.99
C PHE A 524 12.95 -47.06 -0.19
N GLN A 525 13.08 -48.03 0.71
CA GLN A 525 14.29 -48.26 1.50
C GLN A 525 15.38 -48.93 0.64
N ALA A 526 15.96 -48.19 -0.31
CA ALA A 526 16.99 -48.70 -1.22
C ALA A 526 18.38 -48.19 -0.84
N SER A 527 19.43 -48.85 -1.32
CA SER A 527 20.82 -48.45 -1.05
C SER A 527 21.11 -47.06 -1.64
N THR A 528 21.84 -46.22 -0.91
CA THR A 528 22.16 -44.82 -1.29
C THR A 528 22.80 -44.71 -2.68
N THR A 529 23.66 -45.67 -3.04
CA THR A 529 24.34 -45.72 -4.35
C THR A 529 23.35 -45.87 -5.51
N LEU A 530 22.37 -46.78 -5.34
CA LEU A 530 21.32 -47.01 -6.35
C LEU A 530 20.37 -45.83 -6.47
N LEU A 531 20.05 -45.18 -5.33
CA LEU A 531 19.24 -43.97 -5.30
C LEU A 531 19.88 -42.81 -6.05
N ILE A 532 21.19 -42.57 -5.86
CA ILE A 532 21.94 -41.54 -6.58
C ILE A 532 21.92 -41.81 -8.09
N GLY A 533 22.18 -43.07 -8.50
CA GLY A 533 22.16 -43.47 -9.92
C GLY A 533 20.81 -43.20 -10.58
N ILE A 534 19.72 -43.62 -9.95
CA ILE A 534 18.36 -43.38 -10.45
C ILE A 534 18.05 -41.90 -10.50
N ALA A 535 18.39 -41.14 -9.45
CA ALA A 535 18.13 -39.69 -9.38
C ALA A 535 18.88 -38.93 -10.47
N VAL A 536 20.15 -39.26 -10.74
CA VAL A 536 20.96 -38.62 -11.81
C VAL A 536 20.35 -38.91 -13.18
N VAL A 537 19.95 -40.18 -13.45
CA VAL A 537 19.32 -40.56 -14.73
C VAL A 537 17.98 -39.81 -14.90
N LEU A 538 17.13 -39.76 -13.88
CA LEU A 538 15.86 -39.02 -13.92
C LEU A 538 16.05 -37.56 -14.17
N VAL A 539 16.96 -36.88 -13.45
CA VAL A 539 17.28 -35.46 -13.64
C VAL A 539 17.83 -35.23 -15.06
N GLY A 540 18.68 -36.11 -15.57
CA GLY A 540 19.17 -36.06 -16.94
C GLY A 540 18.03 -36.14 -17.97
N MET A 541 17.12 -37.11 -17.83
CA MET A 541 15.94 -37.22 -18.69
C MET A 541 15.04 -35.95 -18.63
N MET A 542 14.85 -35.38 -17.44
CA MET A 542 14.10 -34.14 -17.25
C MET A 542 14.75 -32.95 -17.96
N MET A 543 16.08 -32.85 -17.96
CA MET A 543 16.79 -31.78 -18.64
C MET A 543 16.57 -31.78 -20.15
N PHE A 544 16.58 -32.97 -20.76
CA PHE A 544 16.48 -33.12 -22.23
C PHE A 544 15.04 -33.19 -22.75
N SER A 545 14.01 -33.31 -21.88
CA SER A 545 12.61 -33.39 -22.28
C SER A 545 12.10 -32.08 -22.90
N ARG A 546 11.65 -32.14 -24.15
CA ARG A 546 11.04 -31.00 -24.87
C ARG A 546 9.70 -30.61 -24.29
N TRP A 547 8.91 -31.55 -23.78
CA TRP A 547 7.62 -31.31 -23.18
C TRP A 547 7.76 -30.51 -21.87
N LEU A 548 8.68 -30.93 -20.99
CA LEU A 548 8.97 -30.21 -19.74
C LEU A 548 9.50 -28.81 -19.97
N LYS A 549 10.28 -28.61 -21.04
CA LYS A 549 10.71 -27.26 -21.47
C LYS A 549 9.52 -26.36 -21.76
N LYS A 550 8.55 -26.86 -22.52
CA LYS A 550 7.35 -26.10 -22.90
C LYS A 550 6.51 -25.75 -21.68
N GLN A 551 6.31 -26.68 -20.76
CA GLN A 551 5.57 -26.49 -19.50
C GLN A 551 6.25 -25.48 -18.57
N SER A 552 7.55 -25.61 -18.35
CA SER A 552 8.32 -24.68 -17.50
C SER A 552 8.28 -23.25 -18.05
N ILE A 553 8.42 -23.07 -19.38
CA ILE A 553 8.33 -21.77 -20.04
C ILE A 553 6.91 -21.20 -19.95
N PHE A 554 5.89 -22.04 -20.09
CA PHE A 554 4.49 -21.62 -19.97
C PHE A 554 4.17 -21.11 -18.58
N MET A 555 4.55 -21.84 -17.53
CA MET A 555 4.36 -21.43 -16.15
C MET A 555 5.10 -20.11 -15.85
N GLU A 556 6.33 -19.99 -16.30
CA GLU A 556 7.12 -18.77 -16.14
C GLU A 556 6.49 -17.56 -16.85
N ARG A 557 6.07 -17.75 -18.10
CA ARG A 557 5.39 -16.69 -18.87
C ARG A 557 4.12 -16.24 -18.20
N THR A 558 3.27 -17.17 -17.74
CA THR A 558 2.03 -16.83 -17.04
C THR A 558 2.31 -16.07 -15.75
N PHE A 559 3.30 -16.50 -14.97
CA PHE A 559 3.70 -15.79 -13.74
C PHE A 559 4.22 -14.38 -14.03
N ILE A 560 5.13 -14.24 -15.01
CA ILE A 560 5.67 -12.92 -15.41
C ILE A 560 4.58 -12.03 -16.00
N GLN A 561 3.67 -12.58 -16.79
CA GLN A 561 2.54 -11.83 -17.33
C GLN A 561 1.63 -11.32 -16.21
N ASN A 562 1.25 -12.18 -15.26
CA ASN A 562 0.44 -11.78 -14.11
C ASN A 562 1.14 -10.69 -13.28
N LEU A 563 2.45 -10.84 -13.06
CA LEU A 563 3.23 -9.87 -12.30
C LEU A 563 3.41 -8.53 -13.05
N ARG A 564 3.53 -8.52 -14.37
CA ARG A 564 3.74 -7.31 -15.19
C ARG A 564 2.45 -6.68 -15.71
N PHE A 565 1.32 -7.40 -15.64
CA PHE A 565 0.07 -6.96 -16.27
C PHE A 565 -0.42 -5.62 -15.73
N ARG A 566 -0.31 -5.41 -14.42
CA ARG A 566 -0.62 -4.13 -13.77
C ARG A 566 0.31 -3.00 -14.25
N ASP A 567 1.62 -3.25 -14.40
CA ASP A 567 2.58 -2.23 -14.86
C ASP A 567 2.30 -1.81 -16.31
N VAL A 568 2.00 -2.79 -17.16
CA VAL A 568 1.63 -2.53 -18.56
C VAL A 568 0.32 -1.75 -18.61
N HIS A 569 -0.66 -2.10 -17.77
CA HIS A 569 -1.92 -1.37 -17.68
C HIS A 569 -1.70 0.06 -17.15
N ALA A 570 -0.91 0.24 -16.09
CA ALA A 570 -0.54 1.55 -15.56
C ALA A 570 0.28 2.40 -16.56
N GLU A 571 1.06 1.78 -17.43
CA GLU A 571 1.77 2.45 -18.50
C GLU A 571 0.81 2.94 -19.60
N PHE A 572 -0.18 2.12 -19.97
CA PHE A 572 -1.23 2.51 -20.92
C PHE A 572 -2.16 3.59 -20.34
N THR A 573 -2.47 3.55 -19.04
CA THR A 573 -3.32 4.54 -18.37
C THR A 573 -2.56 5.80 -17.92
N GLY A 574 -1.24 5.89 -18.20
CA GLY A 574 -0.43 7.07 -17.85
C GLY A 574 -0.07 7.21 -16.36
N GLN A 575 -0.45 6.27 -15.51
CA GLN A 575 -0.21 6.30 -14.06
C GLN A 575 1.22 5.95 -13.66
N LYS A 576 2.04 5.42 -14.59
CA LYS A 576 3.44 5.06 -14.29
C LYS A 576 4.31 6.32 -14.26
N ARG A 577 4.96 6.58 -13.12
CA ARG A 577 5.95 7.65 -13.00
C ARG A 577 7.16 7.39 -13.90
N PRO A 578 7.70 8.44 -14.56
CA PRO A 578 8.84 8.31 -15.45
C PRO A 578 10.12 7.86 -14.71
N GLU A 579 10.98 7.09 -15.39
CA GLU A 579 12.25 6.62 -14.80
C GLU A 579 13.26 7.75 -14.52
N TYR A 580 13.13 8.91 -15.19
CA TYR A 580 13.99 10.08 -14.97
C TYR A 580 13.75 10.78 -13.63
N GLU A 581 12.67 10.49 -12.90
CA GLU A 581 12.38 11.07 -11.59
C GLU A 581 13.53 10.88 -10.60
N GLY A 582 14.15 9.69 -10.59
CA GLY A 582 15.31 9.40 -9.74
C GLY A 582 16.56 10.24 -10.07
N HIS A 583 16.72 10.68 -11.32
CA HIS A 583 17.83 11.55 -11.74
C HIS A 583 17.59 13.02 -11.41
N LEU A 584 16.34 13.47 -11.39
CA LEU A 584 15.97 14.84 -10.99
C LEU A 584 16.25 15.06 -9.50
N LEU A 585 15.96 14.05 -8.66
CA LEU A 585 16.18 14.09 -7.20
C LEU A 585 17.64 14.38 -6.82
N SER A 586 18.62 14.00 -7.65
CA SER A 586 20.03 14.29 -7.39
C SER A 586 20.39 15.77 -7.57
N ARG A 587 19.51 16.57 -8.17
CA ARG A 587 19.71 18.01 -8.48
C ARG A 587 18.71 18.94 -7.80
N ASP A 588 18.08 18.51 -6.69
CA ASP A 588 17.00 19.24 -5.99
C ASP A 588 15.79 19.61 -6.85
N LEU A 589 15.53 18.82 -7.90
CA LEU A 589 14.34 18.93 -8.72
C LEU A 589 13.41 17.76 -8.46
N HIS A 590 12.12 18.02 -8.35
CA HIS A 590 11.11 16.99 -8.09
C HIS A 590 10.02 17.02 -9.14
N LEU A 591 9.39 15.86 -9.34
CA LEU A 591 8.18 15.70 -10.11
C LEU A 591 7.02 15.54 -9.13
N SER A 592 6.05 16.45 -9.18
CA SER A 592 4.85 16.41 -8.34
C SER A 592 3.58 16.41 -9.16
N ASP A 593 2.59 15.69 -8.68
CA ASP A 593 1.28 15.56 -9.32
C ASP A 593 0.28 16.52 -8.67
N PHE A 594 -0.44 17.29 -9.48
CA PHE A 594 -1.48 18.21 -9.05
C PHE A 594 -2.75 17.94 -9.85
N GLU A 595 -3.84 17.62 -9.17
CA GLU A 595 -5.15 17.48 -9.78
C GLU A 595 -5.79 18.86 -9.96
N ILE A 596 -6.43 19.11 -11.10
CA ILE A 596 -7.17 20.33 -11.37
C ILE A 596 -8.60 20.11 -10.84
N PRO A 597 -9.01 20.81 -9.77
CA PRO A 597 -10.36 20.71 -9.24
C PRO A 597 -11.41 21.22 -10.25
N ALA A 598 -12.67 20.81 -10.04
CA ALA A 598 -13.76 21.19 -10.92
C ALA A 598 -14.04 22.72 -10.90
N ASP A 599 -13.79 23.35 -9.76
CA ASP A 599 -13.93 24.77 -9.47
C ASP A 599 -12.67 25.61 -9.69
N SER A 600 -11.61 25.02 -10.28
CA SER A 600 -10.33 25.70 -10.48
C SER A 600 -10.45 26.76 -11.59
N LEU A 601 -9.98 27.98 -11.29
CA LEU A 601 -9.83 29.06 -12.27
C LEU A 601 -8.83 28.72 -13.42
N TRP A 602 -8.06 27.67 -13.29
CA TRP A 602 -7.17 27.18 -14.35
C TRP A 602 -7.89 26.31 -15.39
N ALA A 603 -9.08 25.82 -15.03
CA ALA A 603 -9.90 25.04 -15.94
C ALA A 603 -10.31 25.87 -17.17
N GLY A 604 -10.17 25.29 -18.36
CA GLY A 604 -10.46 25.97 -19.64
C GLY A 604 -9.34 26.86 -20.18
N HIS A 605 -8.31 27.20 -19.38
CA HIS A 605 -7.18 28.01 -19.82
C HIS A 605 -6.05 27.18 -20.45
N THR A 606 -5.31 27.77 -21.38
CA THR A 606 -4.13 27.15 -21.98
C THR A 606 -2.90 27.34 -21.07
N LEU A 607 -1.91 26.45 -21.20
CA LEU A 607 -0.64 26.57 -20.47
C LEU A 607 0.07 27.88 -20.76
N ARG A 608 -0.14 28.47 -21.97
CA ARG A 608 0.39 29.80 -22.34
C ARG A 608 -0.27 30.90 -21.54
N GLU A 609 -1.59 30.91 -21.39
CA GLU A 609 -2.35 31.91 -20.63
C GLU A 609 -2.00 31.85 -19.15
N LEU A 610 -1.87 30.66 -18.61
CA LEU A 610 -1.51 30.44 -17.21
C LEU A 610 -0.07 30.83 -16.90
N ASN A 611 0.84 30.72 -17.87
CA ASN A 611 2.26 31.08 -17.77
C ASN A 611 2.95 30.57 -16.51
N LEU A 612 2.71 29.31 -16.17
CA LEU A 612 3.14 28.68 -14.90
C LEU A 612 4.66 28.71 -14.70
N GLY A 613 5.42 28.57 -15.80
CA GLY A 613 6.88 28.64 -15.78
C GLY A 613 7.42 30.00 -15.31
N HIS A 614 6.82 31.08 -15.76
CA HIS A 614 7.27 32.44 -15.37
C HIS A 614 6.76 32.86 -14.00
N LYS A 615 5.51 32.47 -13.66
CA LYS A 615 4.87 32.87 -12.39
C LYS A 615 5.45 32.12 -11.19
N TYR A 616 5.72 30.82 -11.34
CA TYR A 616 6.07 29.93 -10.24
C TYR A 616 7.42 29.22 -10.43
N GLY A 617 8.09 29.41 -11.57
CA GLY A 617 9.36 28.72 -11.89
C GLY A 617 9.22 27.22 -12.13
N VAL A 618 8.02 26.72 -12.36
CA VAL A 618 7.73 25.29 -12.51
C VAL A 618 7.48 24.90 -13.98
N HIS A 619 7.78 23.65 -14.34
CA HIS A 619 7.60 23.16 -15.71
C HIS A 619 6.62 21.98 -15.72
N VAL A 620 5.58 22.07 -16.58
CA VAL A 620 4.62 20.99 -16.77
C VAL A 620 5.24 19.91 -17.66
N ALA A 621 5.55 18.75 -17.08
CA ALA A 621 6.16 17.63 -17.78
C ALA A 621 5.13 16.78 -18.54
N SER A 622 3.94 16.58 -17.94
CA SER A 622 2.85 15.86 -18.59
C SER A 622 1.48 16.22 -17.99
N ILE A 623 0.44 15.93 -18.73
CA ILE A 623 -0.96 16.04 -18.30
C ILE A 623 -1.59 14.65 -18.44
N ILE A 624 -2.19 14.15 -17.38
CA ILE A 624 -2.95 12.90 -17.34
C ILE A 624 -4.43 13.28 -17.38
N ARG A 625 -5.12 12.89 -18.46
CA ARG A 625 -6.53 13.16 -18.70
C ARG A 625 -7.29 11.86 -18.83
N GLY A 626 -7.99 11.44 -17.78
CA GLY A 626 -8.63 10.14 -17.74
C GLY A 626 -7.59 9.02 -17.95
N MET A 627 -7.73 8.29 -19.08
CA MET A 627 -6.81 7.19 -19.42
C MET A 627 -5.69 7.60 -20.40
N HIS A 628 -5.58 8.89 -20.76
CA HIS A 628 -4.59 9.38 -21.71
C HIS A 628 -3.54 10.28 -21.05
N ARG A 629 -2.28 10.06 -21.40
CA ARG A 629 -1.17 10.88 -20.95
C ARG A 629 -0.63 11.72 -22.11
N ILE A 630 -0.56 13.03 -21.94
CA ILE A 630 0.02 13.99 -22.85
C ILE A 630 1.42 14.36 -22.32
N ASN A 631 2.47 13.83 -22.91
CA ASN A 631 3.85 14.12 -22.53
C ASN A 631 4.31 15.42 -23.17
N ILE A 632 5.03 16.25 -22.41
CA ILE A 632 5.57 17.54 -22.86
C ILE A 632 4.47 18.35 -23.58
N PRO A 633 3.40 18.74 -22.86
CA PRO A 633 2.26 19.42 -23.47
C PRO A 633 2.69 20.75 -24.09
N GLY A 634 2.21 21.01 -25.29
CA GLY A 634 2.46 22.27 -25.97
C GLY A 634 1.75 23.44 -25.27
N ALA A 635 2.23 24.66 -25.48
CA ALA A 635 1.71 25.88 -24.84
C ALA A 635 0.22 26.14 -25.06
N ASN A 636 -0.36 25.60 -26.13
CA ASN A 636 -1.78 25.77 -26.48
C ASN A 636 -2.70 24.68 -25.92
N VAL A 637 -2.16 23.71 -25.15
CA VAL A 637 -2.97 22.69 -24.49
C VAL A 637 -3.77 23.34 -23.36
N ARG A 638 -5.07 23.10 -23.35
CA ARG A 638 -6.00 23.57 -22.31
C ARG A 638 -6.05 22.55 -21.16
N LEU A 639 -6.15 23.04 -19.94
CA LEU A 639 -6.42 22.25 -18.76
C LEU A 639 -7.93 22.08 -18.58
N PHE A 640 -8.35 20.88 -18.12
CA PHE A 640 -9.74 20.58 -17.83
C PHE A 640 -9.88 20.08 -16.38
N PRO A 641 -11.08 20.21 -15.79
CA PRO A 641 -11.37 19.59 -14.50
C PRO A 641 -11.07 18.10 -14.50
N GLY A 642 -10.41 17.60 -13.44
CA GLY A 642 -9.98 16.22 -13.34
C GLY A 642 -8.69 15.87 -14.10
N ASP A 643 -8.06 16.84 -14.80
CA ASP A 643 -6.70 16.65 -15.33
C ASP A 643 -5.71 16.59 -14.16
N THR A 644 -4.80 15.63 -14.17
CA THR A 644 -3.65 15.62 -13.27
C THR A 644 -2.43 16.13 -14.02
N ILE A 645 -1.91 17.29 -13.62
CA ILE A 645 -0.68 17.85 -14.19
C ILE A 645 0.54 17.37 -13.40
N GLN A 646 1.55 16.89 -14.11
CA GLN A 646 2.85 16.52 -13.52
C GLN A 646 3.82 17.68 -13.73
N VAL A 647 4.29 18.24 -12.61
CA VAL A 647 5.06 19.48 -12.60
C VAL A 647 6.46 19.24 -12.04
N ILE A 648 7.49 19.78 -12.69
CA ILE A 648 8.88 19.72 -12.24
C ILE A 648 9.27 21.09 -11.67
N GLY A 649 9.86 21.08 -10.46
CA GLY A 649 10.37 22.26 -9.78
C GLY A 649 11.21 21.91 -8.57
N THR A 650 11.77 22.89 -7.89
CA THR A 650 12.41 22.74 -6.57
C THR A 650 11.36 22.63 -5.46
N ASP A 651 11.74 22.18 -4.27
CA ASP A 651 10.83 22.09 -3.10
C ASP A 651 10.13 23.40 -2.81
N GLU A 652 10.82 24.53 -2.94
CA GLU A 652 10.28 25.87 -2.69
C GLU A 652 9.25 26.28 -3.75
N GLN A 653 9.59 26.04 -5.03
CA GLN A 653 8.71 26.34 -6.16
C GLN A 653 7.43 25.51 -6.15
N LEU A 654 7.55 24.21 -5.88
CA LEU A 654 6.42 23.29 -5.80
C LEU A 654 5.52 23.61 -4.59
N GLY A 655 6.11 23.98 -3.45
CA GLY A 655 5.35 24.39 -2.27
C GLY A 655 4.60 25.71 -2.45
N GLU A 656 5.15 26.67 -3.21
CA GLU A 656 4.45 27.91 -3.56
C GLU A 656 3.35 27.66 -4.59
N PHE A 657 3.64 26.83 -5.58
CA PHE A 657 2.68 26.40 -6.58
C PHE A 657 1.47 25.67 -5.97
N ALA A 658 1.70 24.73 -5.02
CA ALA A 658 0.64 24.02 -4.31
C ALA A 658 -0.28 24.97 -3.53
N ARG A 659 0.30 25.87 -2.74
CA ARG A 659 -0.47 26.87 -1.96
C ARG A 659 -1.34 27.77 -2.83
N GLN A 660 -0.88 28.08 -4.03
CA GLN A 660 -1.64 28.94 -4.94
C GLN A 660 -2.73 28.14 -5.68
N ALA A 661 -2.46 26.88 -6.03
CA ALA A 661 -3.46 25.97 -6.58
C ALA A 661 -4.64 25.77 -5.62
N GLU A 662 -4.35 25.60 -4.30
CA GLU A 662 -5.36 25.49 -3.25
C GLU A 662 -6.14 26.80 -3.05
N ARG A 663 -5.47 27.97 -3.11
CA ARG A 663 -6.15 29.29 -2.99
C ARG A 663 -7.06 29.58 -4.16
N VAL A 664 -6.67 29.15 -5.35
CA VAL A 664 -7.48 29.29 -6.55
C VAL A 664 -8.75 28.44 -6.46
N SER A 665 -8.67 27.26 -5.85
CA SER A 665 -9.82 26.41 -5.58
C SER A 665 -10.76 26.98 -4.49
N ALA A 666 -10.21 27.64 -3.48
CA ALA A 666 -10.99 28.23 -2.37
C ALA A 666 -11.69 29.57 -2.73
N ALA A 667 -11.30 30.19 -3.85
CA ALA A 667 -11.84 31.50 -4.30
C ALA A 667 -13.04 31.37 -5.25
N ALA A 668 -13.39 30.15 -5.68
CA ALA A 668 -14.61 29.89 -6.43
C ALA A 668 -15.79 29.94 -5.46
N GLU A 669 -16.40 31.10 -5.33
CA GLU A 669 -17.58 31.34 -4.48
C GLU A 669 -18.78 30.52 -4.98
N GLU A 670 -19.68 30.16 -4.08
CA GLU A 670 -20.93 29.43 -4.33
C GLU A 670 -21.77 30.05 -5.45
N GLU A 671 -21.70 31.38 -5.66
CA GLU A 671 -22.38 32.14 -6.73
C GLU A 671 -22.03 31.66 -8.15
N ASP A 672 -20.78 31.19 -8.40
CA ASP A 672 -20.34 30.73 -9.73
C ASP A 672 -20.84 29.32 -10.06
N LEU A 673 -21.15 28.51 -9.05
CA LEU A 673 -21.69 27.17 -9.22
C LEU A 673 -23.18 27.22 -9.66
N GLU A 674 -23.99 28.11 -9.08
CA GLU A 674 -25.38 28.29 -9.48
C GLU A 674 -25.52 28.81 -10.91
N ARG A 675 -24.60 29.65 -11.39
CA ARG A 675 -24.61 30.19 -12.76
C ARG A 675 -24.27 29.14 -13.83
N ARG A 676 -23.51 28.12 -13.48
CA ARG A 676 -23.13 27.01 -14.39
C ARG A 676 -24.11 25.83 -14.38
N GLU A 677 -25.18 25.93 -13.61
CA GLU A 677 -26.21 24.90 -13.57
C GLU A 677 -26.92 24.81 -14.93
N MET A 678 -26.95 23.60 -15.50
CA MET A 678 -27.63 23.35 -16.77
C MET A 678 -29.15 23.50 -16.59
N SER A 679 -29.74 24.36 -17.36
CA SER A 679 -31.18 24.65 -17.32
C SER A 679 -31.87 24.21 -18.60
N LEU A 680 -33.03 23.57 -18.44
CA LEU A 680 -33.95 23.26 -19.54
C LEU A 680 -35.11 24.26 -19.52
N LYS A 681 -35.26 25.00 -20.60
CA LYS A 681 -36.38 25.95 -20.79
C LYS A 681 -37.01 25.77 -22.15
N GLN A 682 -38.20 26.34 -22.31
CA GLN A 682 -38.92 26.39 -23.57
C GLN A 682 -39.29 27.80 -23.93
N PHE A 683 -39.38 28.09 -25.24
CA PHE A 683 -39.93 29.33 -25.76
C PHE A 683 -40.73 29.10 -27.03
N ILE A 684 -41.68 29.97 -27.30
CA ILE A 684 -42.59 29.85 -28.43
C ILE A 684 -42.09 30.77 -29.53
N ILE A 685 -42.09 30.30 -30.78
CA ILE A 685 -41.76 31.11 -31.96
C ILE A 685 -43.02 31.90 -32.33
N ASP A 686 -43.01 33.19 -32.06
CA ASP A 686 -44.06 34.15 -32.45
C ASP A 686 -43.73 34.89 -33.75
N ARG A 687 -44.67 35.69 -34.28
CA ARG A 687 -44.48 36.48 -35.53
C ARG A 687 -43.30 37.43 -35.49
N ASN A 688 -42.87 37.88 -34.32
CA ASN A 688 -41.81 38.84 -34.11
C ASN A 688 -40.48 38.15 -33.70
N SER A 689 -40.49 36.81 -33.62
CA SER A 689 -39.31 36.06 -33.19
C SER A 689 -38.17 36.15 -34.23
N PHE A 690 -36.98 36.44 -33.77
CA PHE A 690 -35.78 36.46 -34.60
C PHE A 690 -35.48 35.10 -35.25
N PHE A 691 -36.04 34.02 -34.71
CA PHE A 691 -35.82 32.66 -35.14
C PHE A 691 -36.82 32.19 -36.19
N LEU A 692 -37.90 32.94 -36.45
CA LEU A 692 -38.96 32.55 -37.40
C LEU A 692 -38.36 32.37 -38.81
N GLY A 693 -38.64 31.24 -39.46
CA GLY A 693 -38.17 30.90 -40.78
C GLY A 693 -36.72 30.45 -40.87
N LYS A 694 -35.95 30.45 -39.79
CA LYS A 694 -34.58 29.93 -39.74
C LYS A 694 -34.58 28.49 -39.26
N ASN A 695 -33.65 27.71 -39.79
CA ASN A 695 -33.41 26.37 -39.24
C ASN A 695 -32.49 26.43 -38.00
N ILE A 696 -32.31 25.33 -37.29
CA ILE A 696 -31.50 25.25 -36.06
C ILE A 696 -30.05 25.77 -36.30
N ARG A 697 -29.48 25.50 -37.48
CA ARG A 697 -28.13 25.92 -37.81
C ARG A 697 -28.03 27.45 -38.06
N GLU A 698 -29.03 27.99 -38.77
CA GLU A 698 -29.10 29.43 -39.08
C GLU A 698 -29.57 30.28 -37.92
N SER A 699 -30.19 29.69 -36.91
CA SER A 699 -30.71 30.37 -35.74
C SER A 699 -29.61 30.90 -34.80
N GLY A 700 -28.39 30.36 -34.88
CA GLY A 700 -27.28 30.73 -34.01
C GLY A 700 -27.45 30.26 -32.54
N ILE A 701 -28.51 29.51 -32.18
CA ILE A 701 -28.79 29.09 -30.80
C ILE A 701 -27.60 28.36 -30.19
N ARG A 702 -26.88 27.54 -30.98
CA ARG A 702 -25.71 26.82 -30.47
C ARG A 702 -24.46 27.67 -30.46
N ASP A 703 -24.20 28.44 -31.52
CA ASP A 703 -22.92 29.12 -31.73
C ASP A 703 -22.84 30.47 -31.00
N GLU A 704 -23.95 31.22 -30.96
CA GLU A 704 -24.03 32.56 -30.32
C GLU A 704 -24.48 32.50 -28.85
N TYR A 705 -25.45 31.61 -28.55
CA TYR A 705 -26.05 31.51 -27.21
C TYR A 705 -25.60 30.29 -26.41
N LYS A 706 -24.75 29.42 -27.01
CA LYS A 706 -24.24 28.19 -26.36
C LYS A 706 -25.32 27.23 -25.83
N CYS A 707 -26.54 27.33 -26.40
CA CYS A 707 -27.66 26.49 -26.04
C CYS A 707 -27.88 25.38 -27.07
N LEU A 708 -28.34 24.19 -26.59
CA LEU A 708 -28.68 23.08 -27.45
C LEU A 708 -30.19 22.95 -27.59
N VAL A 709 -30.73 22.89 -28.82
CA VAL A 709 -32.11 22.55 -29.08
C VAL A 709 -32.27 21.05 -28.89
N VAL A 710 -33.13 20.64 -27.92
CA VAL A 710 -33.33 19.23 -27.56
C VAL A 710 -34.67 18.69 -28.07
N GLY A 711 -35.62 19.59 -28.42
CA GLY A 711 -36.91 19.23 -28.98
C GLY A 711 -37.60 20.42 -29.59
N VAL A 712 -38.48 20.15 -30.56
CA VAL A 712 -39.40 21.12 -31.14
C VAL A 712 -40.79 20.49 -31.10
N GLU A 713 -41.74 21.15 -30.41
CA GLU A 713 -43.15 20.72 -30.31
C GLU A 713 -43.98 21.57 -31.26
N LYS A 714 -44.73 20.93 -32.14
CA LYS A 714 -45.60 21.57 -33.10
C LYS A 714 -47.03 21.72 -32.57
N GLU A 715 -47.90 22.48 -33.29
CA GLU A 715 -49.28 22.76 -32.87
C GLU A 715 -50.09 21.52 -32.49
N ASP A 716 -49.76 20.34 -32.95
CA ASP A 716 -50.38 19.07 -32.63
C ASP A 716 -49.86 18.41 -31.34
N SER A 717 -49.07 19.11 -30.55
CA SER A 717 -48.44 18.66 -29.28
C SER A 717 -47.55 17.44 -29.42
N THR A 718 -47.02 17.19 -30.61
CA THR A 718 -46.01 16.12 -30.83
C THR A 718 -44.60 16.70 -30.68
N LEU A 719 -43.85 16.20 -29.66
CA LEU A 719 -42.46 16.53 -29.49
C LEU A 719 -41.62 15.77 -30.56
N MET A 720 -41.07 16.51 -31.50
CA MET A 720 -40.22 15.94 -32.56
C MET A 720 -38.74 16.06 -32.20
N THR A 721 -37.94 15.05 -32.52
CA THR A 721 -36.49 15.15 -32.50
C THR A 721 -36.08 16.27 -33.44
N PRO A 722 -35.26 17.25 -33.00
CA PRO A 722 -34.92 18.42 -33.80
C PRO A 722 -34.16 18.03 -35.07
N ASP A 723 -34.72 18.34 -36.25
CA ASP A 723 -34.02 18.23 -37.55
C ASP A 723 -33.34 19.55 -37.84
N ILE A 724 -32.02 19.50 -38.07
CA ILE A 724 -31.18 20.65 -38.26
C ILE A 724 -31.58 21.50 -39.48
N ASN A 725 -32.25 20.92 -40.45
CA ASN A 725 -32.59 21.53 -41.72
C ASN A 725 -34.06 22.08 -41.77
N VAL A 726 -34.89 21.73 -40.80
CA VAL A 726 -36.30 22.16 -40.77
C VAL A 726 -36.37 23.57 -40.19
N PRO A 727 -36.97 24.58 -40.92
CA PRO A 727 -37.15 25.92 -40.39
C PRO A 727 -38.23 25.96 -39.33
N PHE A 728 -38.04 26.80 -38.32
CA PHE A 728 -39.03 27.09 -37.31
C PHE A 728 -40.24 27.82 -37.90
N THR A 729 -41.44 27.38 -37.52
CA THR A 729 -42.69 27.97 -37.92
C THR A 729 -43.37 28.69 -36.77
N GLU A 730 -44.30 29.63 -37.06
CA GLU A 730 -45.08 30.32 -36.05
C GLU A 730 -45.88 29.29 -35.23
N GLY A 731 -45.77 29.39 -33.89
CA GLY A 731 -46.42 28.45 -32.95
C GLY A 731 -45.53 27.32 -32.47
N ASP A 732 -44.36 27.09 -33.10
CA ASP A 732 -43.45 26.04 -32.64
C ASP A 732 -42.95 26.37 -31.23
N VAL A 733 -42.98 25.36 -30.32
CA VAL A 733 -42.36 25.44 -28.97
C VAL A 733 -40.99 24.78 -29.02
N VAL A 734 -39.95 25.58 -28.81
CA VAL A 734 -38.56 25.11 -28.88
C VAL A 734 -38.02 24.88 -27.48
N TRP A 735 -37.55 23.67 -27.23
CA TRP A 735 -36.92 23.27 -25.96
C TRP A 735 -35.41 23.38 -26.07
N VAL A 736 -34.81 24.13 -25.16
CA VAL A 736 -33.38 24.41 -25.14
C VAL A 736 -32.74 24.06 -23.80
N VAL A 737 -31.53 23.52 -23.87
CA VAL A 737 -30.68 23.22 -22.72
C VAL A 737 -29.38 24.02 -22.87
N GLY A 738 -28.94 24.65 -21.80
CA GLY A 738 -27.71 25.42 -21.74
C GLY A 738 -27.39 25.82 -20.32
N GLU A 739 -26.25 26.51 -20.11
CA GLU A 739 -25.99 27.14 -18.82
C GLU A 739 -27.07 28.17 -18.50
N ARG A 740 -27.43 28.34 -17.24
CA ARG A 740 -28.57 29.15 -16.81
C ARG A 740 -28.51 30.58 -17.40
N ASP A 741 -27.38 31.24 -17.36
CA ASP A 741 -27.17 32.57 -17.92
C ASP A 741 -27.31 32.64 -19.46
N ASP A 742 -26.79 31.64 -20.16
CA ASP A 742 -26.86 31.55 -21.59
C ASP A 742 -28.32 31.32 -22.06
N VAL A 743 -29.09 30.48 -21.34
CA VAL A 743 -30.52 30.26 -21.60
C VAL A 743 -31.32 31.56 -21.34
N TYR A 744 -31.07 32.30 -20.24
CA TYR A 744 -31.77 33.56 -19.97
C TYR A 744 -31.41 34.62 -21.01
N ARG A 745 -30.17 34.67 -21.48
CA ARG A 745 -29.74 35.58 -22.58
C ARG A 745 -30.46 35.24 -23.88
N LEU A 746 -30.64 33.97 -24.20
CA LEU A 746 -31.42 33.50 -25.35
C LEU A 746 -32.87 33.95 -25.26
N LEU A 747 -33.49 33.86 -24.07
CA LEU A 747 -34.90 34.25 -23.81
C LEU A 747 -35.14 35.75 -23.70
N GLY A 748 -34.06 36.57 -23.77
CA GLY A 748 -34.17 38.04 -23.66
C GLY A 748 -34.64 38.53 -22.28
N LYS A 749 -34.56 37.70 -21.22
CA LYS A 749 -34.95 38.04 -19.85
C LYS A 749 -33.66 38.39 -19.09
N LYS A 750 -33.56 39.62 -18.53
CA LYS A 750 -32.61 39.93 -17.49
C LYS A 750 -33.03 39.19 -16.22
N GLU A 751 -32.07 38.68 -15.48
CA GLU A 751 -32.31 38.16 -14.12
C GLU A 751 -33.16 39.14 -13.33
N LYS A 752 -34.34 38.71 -12.87
CA LYS A 752 -34.94 39.26 -11.70
C LYS A 752 -34.44 38.45 -10.53
N GLU A 753 -33.72 39.12 -9.62
CA GLU A 753 -33.48 38.66 -8.27
C GLU A 753 -34.80 38.11 -7.71
N GLU A 754 -34.92 36.81 -7.54
CA GLU A 754 -35.95 36.21 -6.70
C GLU A 754 -35.35 36.26 -5.27
N GLU A 755 -36.04 37.11 -4.41
CA GLU A 755 -35.85 37.14 -2.95
C GLU A 755 -36.08 35.75 -2.27
#